data_6977d2a0e6c7ede6a5b10cda5f22cacd
#
_entry.id   6977d2a0e6c7ede6a5b10cda5f22cacd
#
_cell.length_a   1.000
_cell.length_b   1.000
_cell.length_c   1.000
_cell.angle_alpha   90.00
_cell.angle_beta   90.00
_cell.angle_gamma   90.00
#
_symmetry.space_group_name_H-M   'P 1'
#
loop_
_entity.id
_entity.type
_entity.pdbx_description
1 polymer ?
#
loop_
_entity_poly.entity_id
_entity_poly.type
_entity_poly.pdbx_seq_one_letter_code
_entity_poly.pdbx_strand_id
1 'polypeptide(L)'
;MKGLFFLGLTASSLSFAQTLNNDSLKIREIEAVNFTKRLPVAKEIINVQKDLDGRNLGQDLPILLKNQTSIISTSDAGNGVGYTGFRIRGVAGRGINVMMNGVPFNDSESQGTFFVNVPDLTSSASQIVIQRGVGTSNNGVSAFGASINVISKEPEEKFYIKTDDSYGSFNTYKYSAEVGSGKFWKDRLSVMGRYSYIHSDGYIDRAFSDLNSYNFTALFEEGKTKLRLMAFGGKEKTYQAWNGIDRQTWETSPKLNYSGQYTDLFTGEEKFYDNETDNYRQNHYQFLWEQNINERWNLETTLHYTKGKGFYENYVRVNEEDEDATHYSNYNLPVFQLNGTQVNQTDFIRKKWLNNDFYGLVSTLYGKFENVDLNFGVVGNQYYGRHYGNVTGVYFPNINEFEYYRNRSVKTEVAGFAKALIKVNDFEFFGDLQLRNIDYDTKILMEGDGEGANLNKNWLFFNPKAGVNYKLGNGKVFFSYAHAQREPNRDDLISNNDVKSEKLHDFEAGIEKQFGKVAFTANLYYMYYLNQLVLNGQISNIGEFIRTNSGKSYRRGLEIGALAKLSKQWEISGNVSVSQNRNLDFRIKNKKEITELGNTEISFSPNLIANLSLKFNPTKNFQLALMNQYVGKQYLDNTETQSLQLADYLLTDFNAQYDFKIAKHEVALKLLVNNIFNQKYVNNGYVYNGPVYFSQAGTNFMFGISWKIQ
;
A
#
# COMPACT_ATOMS: atom_id res chain seq x y z
N MET A 1 -12.02 8.91 -38.17
CA MET A 1 -11.95 7.56 -38.77
C MET A 1 -11.01 6.73 -37.91
N LYS A 2 -11.56 5.85 -37.06
CA LYS A 2 -10.80 4.98 -36.16
C LYS A 2 -10.86 3.55 -36.71
N GLY A 3 -9.73 3.05 -37.22
CA GLY A 3 -9.62 1.69 -37.72
C GLY A 3 -9.17 0.75 -36.61
N LEU A 4 -10.00 -0.23 -36.25
CA LEU A 4 -9.68 -1.37 -35.41
C LEU A 4 -8.95 -2.43 -36.28
N PHE A 5 -7.72 -2.79 -35.90
CA PHE A 5 -7.04 -3.95 -36.48
C PHE A 5 -7.31 -5.19 -35.60
N PHE A 6 -8.09 -6.11 -36.13
CA PHE A 6 -8.19 -7.50 -35.63
C PHE A 6 -7.16 -8.36 -36.37
N LEU A 7 -6.19 -8.93 -35.66
CA LEU A 7 -5.31 -9.98 -36.17
C LEU A 7 -5.87 -11.34 -35.79
N GLY A 8 -6.33 -12.10 -36.81
CA GLY A 8 -6.70 -13.49 -36.68
C GLY A 8 -5.46 -14.38 -36.54
N LEU A 9 -5.43 -15.21 -35.50
CA LEU A 9 -4.40 -16.22 -35.26
C LEU A 9 -4.89 -17.60 -35.74
N THR A 10 -4.24 -18.14 -36.76
CA THR A 10 -4.37 -19.55 -37.15
C THR A 10 -3.45 -20.43 -36.30
N ALA A 11 -4.02 -21.47 -35.70
CA ALA A 11 -3.31 -22.44 -34.88
C ALA A 11 -2.55 -23.45 -35.74
N SER A 12 -1.25 -23.61 -35.51
CA SER A 12 -0.50 -24.81 -35.92
C SER A 12 0.13 -25.45 -34.67
N SER A 13 -0.28 -26.68 -34.42
CA SER A 13 0.17 -27.54 -33.33
C SER A 13 1.59 -28.07 -33.58
N LEU A 14 2.52 -27.80 -32.65
CA LEU A 14 3.77 -28.55 -32.49
C LEU A 14 4.00 -28.86 -31.02
N SER A 15 3.90 -30.14 -30.69
CA SER A 15 4.15 -30.73 -29.38
C SER A 15 5.65 -30.85 -29.16
N PHE A 16 6.17 -30.21 -28.11
CA PHE A 16 7.41 -30.62 -27.44
C PHE A 16 7.27 -30.38 -25.96
N ALA A 17 7.13 -31.48 -25.20
CA ALA A 17 7.27 -31.49 -23.75
C ALA A 17 8.76 -31.41 -23.40
N GLN A 18 9.20 -30.30 -22.79
CA GLN A 18 10.44 -30.26 -22.04
C GLN A 18 10.15 -29.73 -20.63
N THR A 19 10.41 -30.60 -19.66
CA THR A 19 10.51 -30.24 -18.24
C THR A 19 11.48 -29.10 -18.10
N LEU A 20 10.98 -27.93 -17.68
CA LEU A 20 11.81 -26.80 -17.29
C LEU A 20 12.51 -27.16 -15.97
N ASN A 21 13.80 -27.45 -16.04
CA ASN A 21 14.68 -27.50 -14.89
C ASN A 21 14.73 -26.07 -14.29
N ASN A 22 14.14 -25.93 -13.12
CA ASN A 22 14.30 -24.76 -12.28
C ASN A 22 15.65 -24.83 -11.54
N ASP A 23 16.75 -24.55 -12.26
CA ASP A 23 18.04 -24.22 -11.66
C ASP A 23 18.13 -22.70 -11.45
N SER A 24 17.32 -22.20 -10.56
CA SER A 24 17.50 -20.87 -9.99
C SER A 24 17.12 -20.97 -8.52
N LEU A 25 18.15 -20.78 -7.66
CA LEU A 25 18.04 -20.56 -6.22
C LEU A 25 16.79 -21.23 -5.60
N LYS A 26 16.95 -22.32 -4.91
CA LYS A 26 15.89 -22.91 -4.09
C LYS A 26 15.48 -21.88 -3.04
N ILE A 27 14.56 -20.96 -3.43
CA ILE A 27 13.85 -20.15 -2.46
C ILE A 27 13.09 -21.16 -1.61
N ARG A 28 13.50 -21.31 -0.37
CA ARG A 28 12.80 -22.18 0.59
C ARG A 28 11.47 -21.49 0.88
N GLU A 29 10.41 -21.95 0.24
CA GLU A 29 9.08 -21.39 0.45
C GLU A 29 8.63 -21.69 1.87
N ILE A 30 8.18 -20.65 2.57
CA ILE A 30 7.56 -20.81 3.90
C ILE A 30 6.21 -21.52 3.76
N GLU A 31 5.80 -22.26 4.78
CA GLU A 31 4.54 -23.03 4.75
C GLU A 31 3.31 -22.16 4.49
N ALA A 32 3.32 -20.92 4.98
CA ALA A 32 2.25 -19.95 4.69
C ALA A 32 2.07 -19.71 3.18
N VAL A 33 3.14 -19.60 2.39
CA VAL A 33 3.07 -19.41 0.93
C VAL A 33 2.60 -20.69 0.24
N ASN A 34 3.13 -21.85 0.66
CA ASN A 34 2.74 -23.16 0.11
C ASN A 34 1.25 -23.44 0.35
N PHE A 35 0.75 -23.15 1.55
CA PHE A 35 -0.66 -23.26 1.87
C PHE A 35 -1.50 -22.30 0.99
N THR A 36 -1.09 -21.03 0.87
CA THR A 36 -1.78 -20.03 0.05
C THR A 36 -1.88 -20.43 -1.42
N LYS A 37 -0.88 -21.07 -2.00
CA LYS A 37 -0.91 -21.54 -3.40
C LYS A 37 -2.07 -22.49 -3.70
N ARG A 38 -2.52 -23.24 -2.73
CA ARG A 38 -3.59 -24.23 -2.87
C ARG A 38 -4.99 -23.68 -2.61
N LEU A 39 -5.11 -22.50 -2.00
CA LEU A 39 -6.40 -21.94 -1.63
C LEU A 39 -7.28 -21.58 -2.84
N PRO A 40 -8.62 -21.69 -2.73
CA PRO A 40 -9.58 -21.30 -3.76
C PRO A 40 -9.82 -19.78 -3.74
N VAL A 41 -8.79 -19.00 -4.03
CA VAL A 41 -8.84 -17.53 -4.02
C VAL A 41 -8.08 -16.96 -5.20
N ALA A 42 -8.50 -15.79 -5.68
CA ALA A 42 -7.77 -15.01 -6.67
C ALA A 42 -6.47 -14.49 -6.04
N LYS A 43 -5.33 -14.94 -6.56
CA LYS A 43 -4.01 -14.61 -5.98
C LYS A 43 -2.95 -14.38 -7.02
N GLU A 44 -1.90 -13.70 -6.58
CA GLU A 44 -0.69 -13.45 -7.35
C GLU A 44 0.53 -13.56 -6.44
N ILE A 45 1.58 -14.23 -6.89
CA ILE A 45 2.83 -14.38 -6.15
C ILE A 45 3.94 -13.80 -7.02
N ILE A 46 4.55 -12.73 -6.55
CA ILE A 46 5.57 -11.96 -7.25
C ILE A 46 6.92 -12.33 -6.63
N ASN A 47 7.84 -12.79 -7.44
CA ASN A 47 9.24 -12.95 -7.06
C ASN A 47 9.94 -11.61 -7.27
N VAL A 48 10.39 -10.97 -6.18
CA VAL A 48 10.93 -9.62 -6.25
C VAL A 48 12.17 -9.54 -7.12
N GLN A 49 13.12 -10.45 -6.96
CA GLN A 49 14.35 -10.45 -7.73
C GLN A 49 14.12 -10.60 -9.23
N LYS A 50 13.18 -11.47 -9.62
CA LYS A 50 12.89 -11.76 -11.02
C LYS A 50 11.99 -10.71 -11.67
N ASP A 51 10.97 -10.26 -10.93
CA ASP A 51 9.85 -9.51 -11.52
C ASP A 51 9.94 -7.99 -11.29
N LEU A 52 10.66 -7.56 -10.23
CA LEU A 52 10.71 -6.15 -9.83
C LEU A 52 12.12 -5.55 -9.78
N ASP A 53 13.20 -6.32 -9.51
CA ASP A 53 14.53 -5.79 -9.25
C ASP A 53 15.08 -4.93 -10.41
N GLY A 54 14.79 -5.30 -11.66
CA GLY A 54 15.20 -4.55 -12.85
C GLY A 54 14.64 -3.13 -12.96
N ARG A 55 13.60 -2.80 -12.19
CA ARG A 55 12.93 -1.48 -12.18
C ARG A 55 12.81 -0.86 -10.78
N ASN A 56 13.40 -1.50 -9.76
CA ASN A 56 13.46 -0.94 -8.41
C ASN A 56 14.64 0.04 -8.28
N LEU A 57 14.41 1.29 -8.70
CA LEU A 57 15.40 2.35 -8.80
C LEU A 57 15.17 3.50 -7.81
N GLY A 58 14.34 3.27 -6.77
CA GLY A 58 14.03 4.25 -5.73
C GLY A 58 12.52 4.52 -5.56
N GLN A 59 11.70 3.98 -6.46
CA GLN A 59 10.24 4.08 -6.33
C GLN A 59 9.74 3.20 -5.19
N ASP A 60 8.64 3.62 -4.59
CA ASP A 60 7.96 2.86 -3.54
C ASP A 60 7.23 1.63 -4.08
N LEU A 61 6.96 0.68 -3.17
CA LEU A 61 6.26 -0.57 -3.50
C LEU A 61 4.96 -0.37 -4.29
N PRO A 62 4.05 0.59 -3.96
CA PRO A 62 2.85 0.82 -4.75
C PRO A 62 3.11 1.04 -6.24
N ILE A 63 4.15 1.81 -6.57
CA ILE A 63 4.52 2.14 -7.95
C ILE A 63 5.04 0.92 -8.69
N LEU A 64 5.82 0.07 -8.02
CA LEU A 64 6.35 -1.17 -8.59
C LEU A 64 5.26 -2.21 -8.87
N LEU A 65 4.11 -2.13 -8.15
CA LEU A 65 2.96 -3.02 -8.32
C LEU A 65 1.92 -2.52 -9.33
N LYS A 66 2.08 -1.33 -9.94
CA LYS A 66 1.06 -0.69 -10.79
C LYS A 66 0.56 -1.54 -11.96
N ASN A 67 1.39 -2.43 -12.51
CA ASN A 67 1.05 -3.30 -13.63
C ASN A 67 0.39 -4.62 -13.22
N GLN A 68 0.13 -4.85 -11.93
CA GLN A 68 -0.56 -6.04 -11.46
C GLN A 68 -2.08 -5.89 -11.64
N THR A 69 -2.78 -7.02 -11.59
CA THR A 69 -4.23 -7.08 -11.89
C THR A 69 -5.04 -6.18 -10.96
N SER A 70 -5.88 -5.31 -11.53
CA SER A 70 -6.80 -4.39 -10.82
C SER A 70 -6.13 -3.38 -9.90
N ILE A 71 -4.83 -3.06 -10.10
CA ILE A 71 -4.08 -2.10 -9.27
C ILE A 71 -3.95 -0.75 -9.98
N ILE A 72 -4.21 0.31 -9.24
CA ILE A 72 -3.93 1.70 -9.61
C ILE A 72 -3.06 2.29 -8.50
N SER A 73 -1.91 2.82 -8.87
CA SER A 73 -0.99 3.48 -7.94
C SER A 73 -1.17 4.99 -7.98
N THR A 74 -0.91 5.66 -6.86
CA THR A 74 -0.96 7.12 -6.71
C THR A 74 0.36 7.64 -6.15
N SER A 75 0.68 8.90 -6.43
CA SER A 75 1.86 9.61 -5.91
C SER A 75 1.52 11.09 -5.71
N ASP A 76 1.72 11.61 -4.51
CA ASP A 76 1.41 12.99 -4.20
C ASP A 76 2.48 13.94 -4.76
N ALA A 77 3.76 13.57 -4.69
CA ALA A 77 4.86 14.29 -5.34
C ALA A 77 4.91 14.10 -6.88
N GLY A 78 4.03 13.26 -7.44
CA GLY A 78 3.82 13.06 -8.87
C GLY A 78 4.86 12.20 -9.59
N ASN A 79 5.94 11.75 -8.95
CA ASN A 79 7.04 11.00 -9.56
C ASN A 79 7.27 9.59 -8.99
N GLY A 80 6.46 9.16 -8.02
CA GLY A 80 6.51 7.83 -7.44
C GLY A 80 7.47 7.64 -6.27
N VAL A 81 8.00 8.73 -5.70
CA VAL A 81 8.82 8.76 -4.48
C VAL A 81 8.11 9.59 -3.43
N GLY A 82 8.21 9.22 -2.16
CA GLY A 82 7.55 9.89 -1.04
C GLY A 82 6.18 9.32 -0.72
N TYR A 83 5.15 10.16 -0.60
CA TYR A 83 3.79 9.69 -0.35
C TYR A 83 3.19 9.01 -1.57
N THR A 84 3.04 7.70 -1.47
CA THR A 84 2.48 6.84 -2.52
C THR A 84 1.42 5.90 -1.94
N GLY A 85 0.48 5.52 -2.78
CA GLY A 85 -0.58 4.60 -2.41
C GLY A 85 -1.05 3.74 -3.57
N PHE A 86 -2.01 2.87 -3.30
CA PHE A 86 -2.66 2.08 -4.33
C PHE A 86 -4.13 1.81 -4.00
N ARG A 87 -4.89 1.50 -5.05
CA ARG A 87 -6.25 0.96 -4.98
C ARG A 87 -6.28 -0.38 -5.69
N ILE A 88 -6.98 -1.35 -5.11
CA ILE A 88 -7.18 -2.68 -5.70
C ILE A 88 -8.68 -2.93 -5.83
N ARG A 89 -9.17 -3.24 -7.04
CA ARG A 89 -10.61 -3.31 -7.34
C ARG A 89 -11.37 -2.04 -6.93
N GLY A 90 -10.71 -0.85 -7.00
CA GLY A 90 -11.25 0.43 -6.55
C GLY A 90 -11.33 0.61 -5.03
N VAL A 91 -10.87 -0.34 -4.23
CA VAL A 91 -10.78 -0.22 -2.77
C VAL A 91 -9.47 0.47 -2.40
N ALA A 92 -9.54 1.55 -1.63
CA ALA A 92 -8.38 2.32 -1.19
C ALA A 92 -7.51 1.56 -0.16
N GLY A 93 -6.29 2.04 0.09
CA GLY A 93 -5.29 1.40 0.94
C GLY A 93 -5.78 1.00 2.33
N ARG A 94 -6.70 1.76 2.94
CA ARG A 94 -7.32 1.43 4.23
C ARG A 94 -8.17 0.14 4.20
N GLY A 95 -8.67 -0.27 3.03
CA GLY A 95 -9.38 -1.54 2.81
C GLY A 95 -8.47 -2.66 2.32
N ILE A 96 -7.17 -2.45 2.34
CA ILE A 96 -6.15 -3.43 1.94
C ILE A 96 -5.33 -3.80 3.15
N ASN A 97 -5.33 -5.09 3.51
CA ASN A 97 -4.53 -5.58 4.62
C ASN A 97 -3.09 -5.81 4.14
N VAL A 98 -2.13 -5.08 4.68
CA VAL A 98 -0.71 -5.23 4.38
C VAL A 98 -0.01 -5.88 5.57
N MET A 99 0.85 -6.86 5.29
CA MET A 99 1.62 -7.59 6.29
C MET A 99 3.10 -7.69 5.87
N MET A 100 3.98 -7.77 6.86
CA MET A 100 5.38 -8.14 6.68
C MET A 100 5.65 -9.43 7.45
N ASN A 101 5.95 -10.52 6.74
CA ASN A 101 6.10 -11.88 7.32
C ASN A 101 4.86 -12.32 8.14
N GLY A 102 3.64 -11.96 7.70
CA GLY A 102 2.40 -12.24 8.42
C GLY A 102 2.12 -11.34 9.63
N VAL A 103 3.00 -10.40 9.98
CA VAL A 103 2.76 -9.38 11.00
C VAL A 103 2.02 -8.20 10.39
N PRO A 104 0.92 -7.71 11.01
CA PRO A 104 0.19 -6.54 10.52
C PRO A 104 1.09 -5.32 10.36
N PHE A 105 0.97 -4.63 9.22
CA PHE A 105 1.78 -3.47 8.86
C PHE A 105 0.95 -2.18 8.72
N ASN A 106 -0.37 -2.29 8.57
CA ASN A 106 -1.27 -1.16 8.63
C ASN A 106 -1.20 -0.48 10.00
N ASP A 107 -1.23 0.84 10.02
CA ASP A 107 -1.43 1.60 11.26
C ASP A 107 -2.77 1.22 11.91
N SER A 108 -2.77 1.05 13.22
CA SER A 108 -3.93 0.51 13.94
C SER A 108 -5.11 1.48 14.02
N GLU A 109 -4.88 2.79 13.97
CA GLU A 109 -5.91 3.82 14.07
C GLU A 109 -6.41 4.26 12.69
N SER A 110 -5.51 4.66 11.79
CA SER A 110 -5.86 5.10 10.44
C SER A 110 -6.23 3.93 9.51
N GLN A 111 -5.78 2.70 9.84
CA GLN A 111 -5.88 1.49 9.02
C GLN A 111 -5.14 1.59 7.66
N GLY A 112 -4.40 2.67 7.43
CA GLY A 112 -3.59 2.89 6.24
C GLY A 112 -2.21 2.24 6.34
N THR A 113 -1.52 2.16 5.22
CA THR A 113 -0.10 1.79 5.14
C THR A 113 0.66 2.92 4.48
N PHE A 114 1.62 3.48 5.20
CA PHE A 114 2.47 4.58 4.74
C PHE A 114 3.82 4.01 4.34
N PHE A 115 4.00 3.72 3.03
CA PHE A 115 5.23 3.11 2.52
C PHE A 115 6.44 4.03 2.65
N VAL A 116 6.23 5.34 2.66
CA VAL A 116 7.24 6.36 2.90
C VAL A 116 7.96 6.19 4.24
N ASN A 117 7.30 5.61 5.26
CA ASN A 117 7.90 5.35 6.58
C ASN A 117 8.92 4.21 6.59
N VAL A 118 8.90 3.33 5.56
CA VAL A 118 9.86 2.24 5.37
C VAL A 118 10.28 2.21 3.89
N PRO A 119 11.02 3.23 3.44
CA PRO A 119 11.42 3.36 2.04
C PRO A 119 12.29 2.18 1.60
N ASP A 120 12.30 1.90 0.29
CA ASP A 120 13.02 0.79 -0.31
C ASP A 120 12.68 -0.59 0.31
N LEU A 121 11.44 -0.75 0.80
CA LEU A 121 10.95 -2.02 1.38
C LEU A 121 11.12 -3.19 0.42
N THR A 122 10.92 -2.96 -0.87
CA THR A 122 11.05 -3.95 -1.95
C THR A 122 12.45 -4.56 -1.99
N SER A 123 13.50 -3.79 -1.72
CA SER A 123 14.89 -4.29 -1.68
C SER A 123 15.14 -5.29 -0.52
N SER A 124 14.30 -5.28 0.51
CA SER A 124 14.32 -6.24 1.62
C SER A 124 13.38 -7.44 1.44
N ALA A 125 12.59 -7.47 0.36
CA ALA A 125 11.61 -8.52 0.11
C ALA A 125 12.16 -9.59 -0.85
N SER A 126 11.79 -10.86 -0.61
CA SER A 126 12.01 -11.98 -1.53
C SER A 126 10.79 -12.25 -2.39
N GLN A 127 9.59 -12.18 -1.78
CA GLN A 127 8.32 -12.42 -2.44
C GLN A 127 7.26 -11.45 -1.94
N ILE A 128 6.25 -11.20 -2.77
CA ILE A 128 5.04 -10.48 -2.41
C ILE A 128 3.85 -11.35 -2.80
N VAL A 129 3.00 -11.66 -1.83
CA VAL A 129 1.79 -12.46 -2.02
C VAL A 129 0.58 -11.55 -1.95
N ILE A 130 -0.16 -11.43 -3.04
CA ILE A 130 -1.39 -10.64 -3.14
C ILE A 130 -2.57 -11.62 -3.23
N GLN A 131 -3.53 -11.52 -2.31
CA GLN A 131 -4.84 -12.16 -2.41
C GLN A 131 -5.87 -11.07 -2.65
N ARG A 132 -6.55 -11.08 -3.79
CA ARG A 132 -7.59 -10.10 -4.11
C ARG A 132 -8.91 -10.46 -3.43
N GLY A 133 -9.77 -9.46 -3.21
CA GLY A 133 -11.01 -9.61 -2.45
C GLY A 133 -10.76 -9.83 -0.95
N VAL A 134 -11.70 -10.47 -0.28
CA VAL A 134 -11.56 -10.84 1.14
C VAL A 134 -10.46 -11.87 1.36
N GLY A 135 -10.28 -12.77 0.39
CA GLY A 135 -9.31 -13.85 0.49
C GLY A 135 -9.58 -14.78 1.68
N THR A 136 -8.51 -15.26 2.30
CA THR A 136 -8.57 -16.10 3.53
C THR A 136 -8.31 -15.27 4.78
N SER A 137 -8.57 -15.85 5.95
CA SER A 137 -8.27 -15.16 7.22
C SER A 137 -6.78 -14.89 7.34
N ASN A 138 -6.46 -13.66 7.69
CA ASN A 138 -5.12 -13.15 7.91
C ASN A 138 -5.08 -12.41 9.25
N ASN A 139 -3.89 -11.99 9.65
CA ASN A 139 -3.67 -11.19 10.84
C ASN A 139 -3.95 -9.70 10.55
N GLY A 140 -4.44 -8.96 11.54
CA GLY A 140 -4.72 -7.52 11.42
C GLY A 140 -6.07 -7.22 10.80
N VAL A 141 -6.20 -6.03 10.18
CA VAL A 141 -7.46 -5.53 9.62
C VAL A 141 -8.02 -6.45 8.54
N SER A 142 -9.34 -6.57 8.48
CA SER A 142 -9.98 -7.37 7.44
C SER A 142 -9.76 -6.77 6.06
N ALA A 143 -9.39 -7.60 5.11
CA ALA A 143 -9.26 -7.22 3.71
C ALA A 143 -10.64 -6.97 3.08
N PHE A 144 -10.76 -5.85 2.38
CA PHE A 144 -11.95 -5.49 1.61
C PHE A 144 -11.66 -5.30 0.11
N GLY A 145 -10.42 -5.08 -0.26
CA GLY A 145 -9.93 -5.04 -1.64
C GLY A 145 -8.93 -6.14 -1.92
N ALA A 146 -7.97 -6.31 -1.00
CA ALA A 146 -6.94 -7.34 -1.06
C ALA A 146 -6.27 -7.52 0.29
N SER A 147 -5.49 -8.60 0.43
CA SER A 147 -4.39 -8.69 1.41
C SER A 147 -3.06 -8.82 0.67
N ILE A 148 -2.03 -8.15 1.18
CA ILE A 148 -0.66 -8.18 0.66
C ILE A 148 0.26 -8.63 1.78
N ASN A 149 1.00 -9.73 1.56
CA ASN A 149 2.02 -10.17 2.50
C ASN A 149 3.39 -10.06 1.84
N VAL A 150 4.23 -9.19 2.36
CA VAL A 150 5.62 -9.01 1.96
C VAL A 150 6.47 -10.00 2.74
N ILE A 151 7.14 -10.90 2.04
CA ILE A 151 8.05 -11.89 2.64
C ILE A 151 9.47 -11.36 2.54
N SER A 152 10.14 -11.22 3.67
CA SER A 152 11.51 -10.70 3.71
C SER A 152 12.51 -11.67 3.09
N LYS A 153 13.65 -11.11 2.64
CA LYS A 153 14.83 -11.89 2.28
C LYS A 153 15.42 -12.59 3.49
N GLU A 154 16.10 -13.68 3.24
CA GLU A 154 16.99 -14.36 4.20
C GLU A 154 18.44 -14.11 3.80
N PRO A 155 19.39 -14.13 4.77
CA PRO A 155 20.81 -14.07 4.46
C PRO A 155 21.24 -15.21 3.52
N GLU A 156 22.11 -14.90 2.55
CA GLU A 156 22.64 -15.92 1.63
C GLU A 156 23.63 -16.87 2.35
N GLU A 157 23.86 -18.03 1.76
CA GLU A 157 24.79 -19.04 2.34
C GLU A 157 26.27 -18.63 2.26
N LYS A 158 26.62 -17.78 1.28
CA LYS A 158 27.98 -17.29 1.08
C LYS A 158 28.08 -15.81 1.43
N PHE A 159 29.28 -15.39 1.81
CA PHE A 159 29.58 -13.99 2.02
C PHE A 159 29.38 -13.19 0.72
N TYR A 160 28.76 -12.02 0.83
CA TYR A 160 28.62 -11.08 -0.28
C TYR A 160 28.56 -9.62 0.20
N ILE A 161 28.93 -8.74 -0.73
CA ILE A 161 28.64 -7.30 -0.65
C ILE A 161 27.88 -6.93 -1.90
N LYS A 162 26.81 -6.14 -1.76
CA LYS A 162 25.99 -5.66 -2.87
C LYS A 162 25.73 -4.16 -2.71
N THR A 163 25.81 -3.41 -3.81
CA THR A 163 25.31 -2.03 -3.90
C THR A 163 24.27 -1.94 -5.01
N ASP A 164 23.25 -1.10 -4.78
CA ASP A 164 22.25 -0.73 -5.78
C ASP A 164 22.14 0.79 -5.79
N ASP A 165 22.67 1.43 -6.81
CA ASP A 165 22.72 2.88 -6.94
C ASP A 165 21.91 3.32 -8.16
N SER A 166 21.23 4.45 -8.08
CA SER A 166 20.48 5.00 -9.20
C SER A 166 20.46 6.52 -9.20
N TYR A 167 20.24 7.09 -10.38
CA TYR A 167 20.04 8.54 -10.59
C TYR A 167 19.06 8.78 -11.74
N GLY A 168 18.25 9.84 -11.66
CA GLY A 168 17.30 10.16 -12.72
C GLY A 168 16.65 11.53 -12.60
N SER A 169 15.52 11.67 -13.28
CA SER A 169 14.73 12.89 -13.33
C SER A 169 14.34 13.39 -11.93
N PHE A 170 14.10 14.69 -11.79
CA PHE A 170 13.75 15.36 -10.52
C PHE A 170 14.82 15.18 -9.45
N ASN A 171 16.10 15.18 -9.87
CA ASN A 171 17.24 14.95 -8.98
C ASN A 171 17.04 13.70 -8.08
N THR A 172 16.30 12.70 -8.60
CA THR A 172 16.03 11.49 -7.84
C THR A 172 17.24 10.58 -7.84
N TYR A 173 17.73 10.21 -6.66
CA TYR A 173 18.81 9.25 -6.53
C TYR A 173 18.61 8.31 -5.34
N LYS A 174 19.15 7.11 -5.48
CA LYS A 174 19.18 6.07 -4.47
C LYS A 174 20.61 5.57 -4.29
N TYR A 175 21.03 5.40 -3.05
CA TYR A 175 22.23 4.68 -2.66
C TYR A 175 21.84 3.57 -1.69
N SER A 176 22.20 2.33 -2.01
CA SER A 176 21.91 1.19 -1.13
C SER A 176 23.13 0.28 -1.05
N ALA A 177 23.49 -0.13 0.16
CA ALA A 177 24.52 -1.10 0.42
C ALA A 177 23.99 -2.23 1.31
N GLU A 178 24.30 -3.47 0.93
CA GLU A 178 23.91 -4.69 1.63
C GLU A 178 25.13 -5.59 1.81
N VAL A 179 25.32 -6.14 3.00
CA VAL A 179 26.39 -7.07 3.34
C VAL A 179 25.80 -8.29 4.00
N GLY A 180 26.15 -9.48 3.52
CA GLY A 180 25.80 -10.75 4.12
C GLY A 180 27.04 -11.55 4.52
N SER A 181 27.01 -12.15 5.71
CA SER A 181 28.15 -12.91 6.26
C SER A 181 28.39 -14.26 5.59
N GLY A 182 27.35 -14.78 4.88
CA GLY A 182 27.28 -16.23 4.64
C GLY A 182 27.03 -17.02 5.91
N LYS A 183 26.98 -18.35 5.80
CA LYS A 183 26.85 -19.23 6.95
C LYS A 183 28.18 -19.35 7.70
N PHE A 184 28.10 -19.23 9.02
CA PHE A 184 29.23 -19.42 9.93
C PHE A 184 28.77 -20.13 11.21
N TRP A 185 29.68 -20.34 12.17
CA TRP A 185 29.40 -21.08 13.41
C TRP A 185 28.74 -22.43 13.15
N LYS A 186 29.51 -23.33 12.51
CA LYS A 186 29.08 -24.68 12.11
C LYS A 186 27.90 -24.65 11.12
N ASP A 187 27.89 -23.68 10.20
CA ASP A 187 26.86 -23.47 9.16
C ASP A 187 25.44 -23.23 9.70
N ARG A 188 25.32 -22.76 10.95
CA ARG A 188 24.03 -22.54 11.61
C ARG A 188 23.58 -21.11 11.66
N LEU A 189 24.53 -20.16 11.68
CA LEU A 189 24.25 -18.73 11.82
C LEU A 189 24.62 -17.99 10.56
N SER A 190 23.74 -17.10 10.11
CA SER A 190 24.03 -16.11 9.06
C SER A 190 23.40 -14.77 9.42
N VAL A 191 24.05 -13.68 9.02
CA VAL A 191 23.54 -12.32 9.24
C VAL A 191 23.61 -11.53 7.94
N MET A 192 22.70 -10.58 7.77
CA MET A 192 22.78 -9.58 6.73
C MET A 192 22.35 -8.22 7.26
N GLY A 193 22.92 -7.17 6.68
CA GLY A 193 22.55 -5.79 6.96
C GLY A 193 22.47 -4.99 5.68
N ARG A 194 21.43 -4.15 5.53
CA ARG A 194 21.25 -3.22 4.42
C ARG A 194 20.98 -1.82 4.98
N TYR A 195 21.55 -0.82 4.31
CA TYR A 195 21.20 0.59 4.50
C TYR A 195 20.88 1.19 3.13
N SER A 196 19.87 2.05 3.06
CA SER A 196 19.46 2.73 1.85
C SER A 196 19.11 4.19 2.13
N TYR A 197 19.49 5.07 1.20
CA TYR A 197 19.12 6.47 1.17
C TYR A 197 18.51 6.81 -0.17
N ILE A 198 17.37 7.50 -0.18
CA ILE A 198 16.70 7.97 -1.38
C ILE A 198 16.41 9.46 -1.22
N HIS A 199 16.73 10.23 -2.25
CA HIS A 199 16.36 11.63 -2.38
C HIS A 199 15.61 11.87 -3.68
N SER A 200 14.67 12.81 -3.66
CA SER A 200 14.00 13.32 -4.84
C SER A 200 13.49 14.74 -4.59
N ASP A 201 13.59 15.63 -5.59
CA ASP A 201 12.96 16.96 -5.53
C ASP A 201 11.44 16.89 -5.77
N GLY A 202 10.93 15.73 -6.27
CA GLY A 202 9.54 15.56 -6.70
C GLY A 202 9.26 16.20 -8.06
N TYR A 203 8.10 15.86 -8.66
CA TYR A 203 7.62 16.53 -9.86
C TYR A 203 6.89 17.83 -9.52
N ILE A 204 6.17 17.85 -8.41
CA ILE A 204 5.45 18.99 -7.86
C ILE A 204 6.46 19.94 -7.21
N ASP A 205 6.27 21.25 -7.32
CA ASP A 205 7.17 22.26 -6.77
C ASP A 205 7.38 22.08 -5.27
N ARG A 206 8.63 22.09 -4.81
CA ARG A 206 9.05 21.88 -3.41
C ARG A 206 8.72 20.51 -2.82
N ALA A 207 8.13 19.56 -3.55
CA ALA A 207 7.73 18.25 -3.04
C ALA A 207 8.90 17.29 -2.84
N PHE A 208 9.97 17.76 -2.19
CA PHE A 208 11.15 16.94 -1.94
C PHE A 208 10.88 15.80 -0.95
N SER A 209 11.66 14.75 -1.09
CA SER A 209 11.65 13.60 -0.19
C SER A 209 13.10 13.19 0.15
N ASP A 210 13.42 13.16 1.45
CA ASP A 210 14.67 12.64 2.01
C ASP A 210 14.37 11.42 2.87
N LEU A 211 14.71 10.24 2.35
CA LEU A 211 14.25 8.97 2.90
C LEU A 211 15.44 8.09 3.25
N ASN A 212 15.46 7.57 4.47
CA ASN A 212 16.46 6.60 4.92
C ASN A 212 15.80 5.31 5.36
N SER A 213 16.40 4.17 5.06
CA SER A 213 15.95 2.89 5.61
C SER A 213 17.11 1.96 5.94
N TYR A 214 16.84 1.05 6.86
CA TYR A 214 17.76 -0.02 7.21
C TYR A 214 17.01 -1.35 7.35
N ASN A 215 17.73 -2.43 7.15
CA ASN A 215 17.27 -3.78 7.45
C ASN A 215 18.44 -4.58 8.01
N PHE A 216 18.25 -5.23 9.13
CA PHE A 216 19.16 -6.18 9.73
C PHE A 216 18.42 -7.49 9.96
N THR A 217 19.02 -8.60 9.56
CA THR A 217 18.46 -9.95 9.77
C THR A 217 19.56 -10.87 10.26
N ALA A 218 19.29 -11.57 11.38
CA ALA A 218 20.08 -12.71 11.84
C ALA A 218 19.25 -13.97 11.77
N LEU A 219 19.79 -15.00 11.15
CA LEU A 219 19.15 -16.28 10.93
C LEU A 219 19.96 -17.40 11.58
N PHE A 220 19.33 -18.15 12.48
CA PHE A 220 19.88 -19.36 13.09
C PHE A 220 19.05 -20.57 12.68
N GLU A 221 19.72 -21.61 12.17
CA GLU A 221 19.10 -22.86 11.73
C GLU A 221 19.82 -24.06 12.37
N GLU A 222 19.06 -24.89 13.08
CA GLU A 222 19.57 -26.16 13.62
C GLU A 222 18.48 -27.23 13.61
N GLY A 223 18.70 -28.28 12.83
CA GLY A 223 17.79 -29.42 12.74
C GLY A 223 16.37 -29.02 12.31
N LYS A 224 15.43 -29.05 13.25
CA LYS A 224 14.02 -28.74 13.04
C LYS A 224 13.63 -27.30 13.45
N THR A 225 14.60 -26.54 13.94
CA THR A 225 14.37 -25.19 14.48
C THR A 225 15.02 -24.15 13.59
N LYS A 226 14.24 -23.09 13.29
CA LYS A 226 14.72 -21.90 12.59
C LYS A 226 14.30 -20.67 13.39
N LEU A 227 15.27 -19.83 13.76
CA LEU A 227 15.06 -18.59 14.49
C LEU A 227 15.54 -17.43 13.62
N ARG A 228 14.73 -16.40 13.49
CA ARG A 228 15.07 -15.20 12.73
C ARG A 228 14.78 -13.97 13.56
N LEU A 229 15.81 -13.18 13.80
CA LEU A 229 15.70 -11.85 14.41
C LEU A 229 15.82 -10.81 13.31
N MET A 230 14.85 -9.90 13.24
CA MET A 230 14.84 -8.81 12.30
C MET A 230 14.68 -7.47 13.00
N ALA A 231 15.45 -6.48 12.54
CA ALA A 231 15.27 -5.07 12.89
C ALA A 231 15.31 -4.25 11.59
N PHE A 232 14.22 -3.59 11.26
CA PHE A 232 14.13 -2.77 10.06
C PHE A 232 13.32 -1.52 10.31
N GLY A 233 13.49 -0.51 9.47
CA GLY A 233 12.75 0.72 9.63
C GLY A 233 13.22 1.81 8.69
N GLY A 234 12.65 3.00 8.86
CA GLY A 234 12.98 4.17 8.07
C GLY A 234 12.78 5.46 8.81
N LYS A 235 13.30 6.51 8.21
CA LYS A 235 13.05 7.90 8.55
C LYS A 235 12.76 8.63 7.26
N GLU A 236 11.69 9.42 7.28
CA GLU A 236 11.36 10.36 6.23
C GLU A 236 11.51 11.82 6.70
N LYS A 237 11.82 12.68 5.74
CA LYS A 237 11.50 14.09 5.74
C LYS A 237 10.97 14.42 4.34
N THR A 238 9.70 14.80 4.25
CA THR A 238 9.04 15.13 2.97
C THR A 238 8.41 16.50 3.06
N TYR A 239 8.55 17.32 2.02
CA TYR A 239 7.77 18.54 1.91
C TYR A 239 6.33 18.18 1.53
N GLN A 240 5.36 18.84 2.14
CA GLN A 240 3.96 18.54 1.94
C GLN A 240 3.51 18.90 0.51
N ALA A 241 2.99 17.91 -0.21
CA ALA A 241 2.32 18.05 -1.50
C ALA A 241 0.89 17.49 -1.42
N TRP A 242 0.26 17.70 -0.25
CA TRP A 242 -1.05 17.11 0.08
C TRP A 242 -2.22 17.94 -0.44
N ASN A 243 -1.94 19.19 -0.82
CA ASN A 243 -2.91 20.06 -1.46
C ASN A 243 -2.78 19.92 -2.98
N GLY A 244 -3.84 19.44 -3.62
CA GLY A 244 -3.90 19.43 -5.08
C GLY A 244 -4.19 20.82 -5.64
N ILE A 245 -4.38 20.89 -6.95
CA ILE A 245 -4.68 22.11 -7.69
C ILE A 245 -5.99 21.98 -8.47
N ASP A 246 -6.70 23.08 -8.67
CA ASP A 246 -7.91 23.12 -9.48
C ASP A 246 -7.61 22.81 -10.95
N ARG A 247 -8.67 22.58 -11.74
CA ARG A 247 -8.55 22.21 -13.14
C ARG A 247 -7.81 23.23 -13.99
N GLN A 248 -8.09 24.53 -13.81
CA GLN A 248 -7.47 25.59 -14.61
C GLN A 248 -5.97 25.68 -14.30
N THR A 249 -5.60 25.60 -13.03
CA THR A 249 -4.21 25.57 -12.57
C THR A 249 -3.49 24.31 -13.10
N TRP A 250 -4.16 23.16 -13.12
CA TRP A 250 -3.58 21.94 -13.69
C TRP A 250 -3.28 22.07 -15.20
N GLU A 251 -4.10 22.79 -15.94
CA GLU A 251 -3.89 23.01 -17.37
C GLU A 251 -2.72 23.95 -17.65
N THR A 252 -2.53 24.99 -16.81
CA THR A 252 -1.56 26.08 -17.04
C THR A 252 -0.26 25.93 -16.25
N SER A 253 -0.34 25.47 -15.01
CA SER A 253 0.78 25.39 -14.05
C SER A 253 0.75 24.08 -13.25
N PRO A 254 0.88 22.91 -13.91
CA PRO A 254 0.61 21.61 -13.32
C PRO A 254 1.54 21.21 -12.15
N LYS A 255 2.62 21.95 -11.92
CA LYS A 255 3.56 21.68 -10.82
C LYS A 255 3.30 22.53 -9.59
N LEU A 256 2.39 23.50 -9.66
CA LEU A 256 2.15 24.42 -8.55
C LEU A 256 1.76 23.68 -7.27
N ASN A 257 2.34 24.11 -6.16
CA ASN A 257 2.06 23.61 -4.81
C ASN A 257 1.76 24.80 -3.91
N TYR A 258 0.58 24.82 -3.33
CA TYR A 258 0.16 25.89 -2.40
C TYR A 258 0.61 25.65 -0.96
N SER A 259 1.16 24.46 -0.62
CA SER A 259 1.60 24.15 0.75
C SER A 259 2.68 25.13 1.20
N GLY A 260 2.53 25.62 2.41
CA GLY A 260 3.47 26.57 3.02
C GLY A 260 3.39 28.02 2.49
N GLN A 261 2.44 28.36 1.60
CA GLN A 261 2.28 29.72 1.10
C GLN A 261 1.77 30.66 2.20
N TYR A 262 2.43 31.81 2.36
CA TYR A 262 2.04 32.88 3.27
C TYR A 262 2.42 34.26 2.73
N THR A 263 1.75 35.30 3.18
CA THR A 263 2.13 36.68 2.89
C THR A 263 2.97 37.23 4.04
N ASP A 264 4.18 37.65 3.77
CA ASP A 264 5.02 38.32 4.76
C ASP A 264 4.39 39.68 5.17
N LEU A 265 4.02 39.82 6.43
CA LEU A 265 3.31 40.99 6.93
C LEU A 265 4.14 42.29 6.86
N PHE A 266 5.47 42.22 6.78
CA PHE A 266 6.35 43.39 6.74
C PHE A 266 6.63 43.85 5.31
N THR A 267 6.73 42.93 4.36
CA THR A 267 7.07 43.22 2.96
C THR A 267 5.87 43.18 2.04
N GLY A 268 4.77 42.52 2.43
CA GLY A 268 3.60 42.24 1.59
C GLY A 268 3.87 41.22 0.49
N GLU A 269 5.01 40.56 0.50
CA GLU A 269 5.40 39.58 -0.51
C GLU A 269 4.84 38.20 -0.18
N GLU A 270 4.38 37.48 -1.22
CA GLU A 270 4.04 36.08 -1.12
C GLU A 270 5.32 35.24 -0.98
N LYS A 271 5.38 34.40 0.03
CA LYS A 271 6.50 33.50 0.35
C LYS A 271 6.01 32.08 0.59
N PHE A 272 6.95 31.13 0.64
CA PHE A 272 6.69 29.76 1.00
C PHE A 272 7.54 29.37 2.19
N TYR A 273 6.92 28.71 3.17
CA TYR A 273 7.60 28.22 4.34
C TYR A 273 8.46 27.01 3.99
N ASP A 274 9.77 27.11 4.19
CA ASP A 274 10.72 26.06 3.77
C ASP A 274 10.56 24.76 4.52
N ASN A 275 10.00 24.80 5.74
CA ASN A 275 9.85 23.62 6.59
C ASN A 275 8.40 23.13 6.72
N GLU A 276 7.57 23.37 5.69
CA GLU A 276 6.24 22.76 5.53
C GLU A 276 6.41 21.27 5.26
N THR A 277 6.82 20.50 6.28
CA THR A 277 7.31 19.14 6.10
C THR A 277 6.65 18.13 7.03
N ASP A 278 6.59 16.87 6.56
CA ASP A 278 6.38 15.71 7.40
C ASP A 278 7.72 15.07 7.79
N ASN A 279 7.83 14.67 9.01
CA ASN A 279 9.02 14.07 9.60
C ASN A 279 8.60 12.88 10.44
N TYR A 280 8.80 11.68 9.95
CA TYR A 280 8.43 10.48 10.69
C TYR A 280 9.55 9.45 10.71
N ARG A 281 9.63 8.73 11.81
CA ARG A 281 10.54 7.60 11.96
C ARG A 281 9.77 6.39 12.47
N GLN A 282 9.91 5.25 11.77
CA GLN A 282 9.30 4.00 12.16
C GLN A 282 10.34 2.89 12.23
N ASN A 283 10.37 2.16 13.34
CA ASN A 283 11.27 1.04 13.54
C ASN A 283 10.45 -0.20 13.90
N HIS A 284 10.77 -1.32 13.28
CA HIS A 284 10.13 -2.61 13.46
C HIS A 284 11.14 -3.63 13.95
N TYR A 285 10.74 -4.43 14.91
CA TYR A 285 11.49 -5.55 15.45
C TYR A 285 10.61 -6.79 15.39
N GLN A 286 11.13 -7.87 14.81
CA GLN A 286 10.43 -9.13 14.70
C GLN A 286 11.35 -10.27 15.17
N PHE A 287 10.85 -11.15 16.02
CA PHE A 287 11.46 -12.41 16.35
C PHE A 287 10.57 -13.54 15.84
N LEU A 288 11.02 -14.23 14.79
CA LEU A 288 10.30 -15.30 14.14
C LEU A 288 10.92 -16.64 14.59
N TRP A 289 10.07 -17.52 15.06
CA TRP A 289 10.42 -18.89 15.45
C TRP A 289 9.60 -19.87 14.62
N GLU A 290 10.29 -20.66 13.79
CA GLU A 290 9.73 -21.76 13.04
C GLU A 290 10.23 -23.08 13.65
N GLN A 291 9.30 -23.97 13.98
CA GLN A 291 9.59 -25.26 14.60
C GLN A 291 8.87 -26.38 13.87
N ASN A 292 9.58 -27.25 13.20
CA ASN A 292 9.06 -28.54 12.76
C ASN A 292 8.95 -29.47 13.98
N ILE A 293 7.74 -29.57 14.56
CA ILE A 293 7.49 -30.41 15.75
C ILE A 293 7.70 -31.87 15.36
N ASN A 294 7.12 -32.29 14.24
CA ASN A 294 7.31 -33.60 13.63
C ASN A 294 7.04 -33.51 12.11
N GLU A 295 6.92 -34.64 11.42
CA GLU A 295 6.68 -34.70 9.97
C GLU A 295 5.33 -34.10 9.54
N ARG A 296 4.37 -33.97 10.45
CA ARG A 296 2.99 -33.48 10.18
C ARG A 296 2.73 -32.08 10.68
N TRP A 297 3.43 -31.63 11.73
CA TRP A 297 3.12 -30.37 12.40
C TRP A 297 4.30 -29.41 12.35
N ASN A 298 4.02 -28.21 11.89
CA ASN A 298 4.93 -27.06 11.91
C ASN A 298 4.30 -25.90 12.66
N LEU A 299 5.04 -25.28 13.56
CA LEU A 299 4.66 -24.08 14.31
C LEU A 299 5.47 -22.89 13.81
N GLU A 300 4.78 -21.82 13.46
CA GLU A 300 5.38 -20.53 13.18
C GLU A 300 4.87 -19.51 14.21
N THR A 301 5.77 -18.85 14.92
CA THR A 301 5.43 -17.86 15.95
C THR A 301 6.29 -16.62 15.76
N THR A 302 5.65 -15.45 15.73
CA THR A 302 6.33 -14.16 15.61
C THR A 302 5.95 -13.26 16.78
N LEU A 303 6.94 -12.80 17.52
CA LEU A 303 6.82 -11.65 18.43
C LEU A 303 7.20 -10.40 17.64
N HIS A 304 6.46 -9.32 17.80
CA HIS A 304 6.76 -8.08 17.10
C HIS A 304 6.60 -6.85 17.99
N TYR A 305 7.39 -5.83 17.65
CA TYR A 305 7.29 -4.48 18.24
C TYR A 305 7.58 -3.44 17.17
N THR A 306 6.71 -2.45 17.06
CA THR A 306 6.88 -1.28 16.19
C THR A 306 6.87 -0.01 17.01
N LYS A 307 7.86 0.84 16.81
CA LYS A 307 7.94 2.18 17.37
C LYS A 307 7.85 3.22 16.28
N GLY A 308 6.80 4.05 16.32
CA GLY A 308 6.64 5.22 15.48
C GLY A 308 6.75 6.50 16.27
N LYS A 309 7.40 7.52 15.72
CA LYS A 309 7.41 8.88 16.26
C LYS A 309 7.72 9.88 15.16
N GLY A 310 6.90 10.92 15.07
CA GLY A 310 7.12 12.01 14.13
C GLY A 310 6.09 13.11 14.26
N PHE A 311 6.20 14.09 13.39
CA PHE A 311 5.30 15.23 13.31
C PHE A 311 5.28 15.78 11.90
N TYR A 312 4.18 16.37 11.53
CA TYR A 312 4.16 17.29 10.42
C TYR A 312 4.14 18.73 10.95
N GLU A 313 4.79 19.63 10.20
CA GLU A 313 4.96 21.04 10.56
C GLU A 313 4.31 21.90 9.48
N ASN A 314 3.46 22.85 9.88
CA ASN A 314 2.75 23.76 9.02
C ASN A 314 2.96 25.20 9.43
N TYR A 315 3.00 26.10 8.45
CA TYR A 315 2.74 27.50 8.65
C TYR A 315 1.23 27.76 8.58
N VAL A 316 0.63 28.16 9.68
CA VAL A 316 -0.80 28.46 9.77
C VAL A 316 -0.95 29.98 9.76
N ARG A 317 -1.46 30.52 8.66
CA ARG A 317 -1.64 31.96 8.47
C ARG A 317 -2.99 32.44 8.97
N VAL A 318 -3.06 33.68 9.39
CA VAL A 318 -4.32 34.39 9.56
C VAL A 318 -5.02 34.47 8.19
N ASN A 319 -6.25 34.02 8.12
CA ASN A 319 -7.03 33.94 6.89
C ASN A 319 -8.45 34.46 7.14
N GLU A 320 -8.94 35.35 6.29
CA GLU A 320 -10.30 35.88 6.35
C GLU A 320 -11.38 34.82 6.10
N GLU A 321 -11.04 33.73 5.39
CA GLU A 321 -11.96 32.60 5.09
C GLU A 321 -12.07 31.60 6.26
N ASP A 322 -11.07 31.56 7.15
CA ASP A 322 -11.02 30.68 8.34
C ASP A 322 -10.37 31.44 9.50
N GLU A 323 -11.09 32.47 10.01
CA GLU A 323 -10.64 33.28 11.13
C GLU A 323 -10.37 32.44 12.38
N ASP A 324 -11.07 31.30 12.55
CA ASP A 324 -10.93 30.43 13.71
C ASP A 324 -9.58 29.69 13.70
N ALA A 325 -8.98 29.38 12.53
CA ALA A 325 -7.77 28.56 12.46
C ALA A 325 -6.56 29.14 13.22
N THR A 326 -6.49 30.46 13.37
CA THR A 326 -5.40 31.16 14.06
C THR A 326 -5.81 31.85 15.34
N HIS A 327 -7.06 31.66 15.78
CA HIS A 327 -7.57 32.27 16.97
C HIS A 327 -6.95 31.65 18.25
N TYR A 328 -6.51 32.49 19.18
CA TYR A 328 -5.81 32.04 20.41
C TYR A 328 -6.61 31.07 21.27
N SER A 329 -7.95 31.14 21.24
CA SER A 329 -8.81 30.20 21.97
C SER A 329 -8.61 28.75 21.54
N ASN A 330 -8.29 28.50 20.28
CA ASN A 330 -8.05 27.15 19.75
C ASN A 330 -6.72 26.55 20.23
N TYR A 331 -5.85 27.41 20.70
CA TYR A 331 -4.54 27.04 21.24
C TYR A 331 -4.43 27.23 22.74
N ASN A 332 -5.54 27.42 23.48
CA ASN A 332 -5.56 27.67 24.92
C ASN A 332 -4.75 28.91 25.34
N LEU A 333 -4.66 29.90 24.46
CA LEU A 333 -3.95 31.15 24.70
C LEU A 333 -4.88 32.27 25.19
N PRO A 334 -4.44 33.12 26.11
CA PRO A 334 -5.18 34.31 26.51
C PRO A 334 -5.13 35.36 25.38
N VAL A 335 -6.12 36.22 25.35
CA VAL A 335 -6.09 37.41 24.51
C VAL A 335 -5.00 38.36 25.02
N PHE A 336 -4.17 38.88 24.13
CA PHE A 336 -3.12 39.83 24.45
C PHE A 336 -3.57 41.27 24.20
N GLN A 337 -2.91 42.23 24.86
CA GLN A 337 -3.14 43.65 24.69
C GLN A 337 -1.90 44.30 24.06
N LEU A 338 -2.07 45.00 22.96
CA LEU A 338 -1.01 45.78 22.30
C LEU A 338 -1.50 47.21 22.14
N ASN A 339 -0.88 48.15 22.84
CA ASN A 339 -1.24 49.56 22.78
C ASN A 339 -2.74 49.88 22.97
N GLY A 340 -3.41 49.10 23.84
CA GLY A 340 -4.85 49.20 24.09
C GLY A 340 -5.75 48.47 23.09
N THR A 341 -5.19 47.81 22.07
CA THR A 341 -5.92 46.98 21.14
C THR A 341 -5.80 45.52 21.54
N GLN A 342 -6.92 44.78 21.51
CA GLN A 342 -6.91 43.34 21.73
C GLN A 342 -6.33 42.62 20.50
N VAL A 343 -5.39 41.72 20.74
CA VAL A 343 -4.83 40.79 19.75
C VAL A 343 -5.22 39.38 20.18
N ASN A 344 -6.01 38.71 19.34
CA ASN A 344 -6.60 37.40 19.59
C ASN A 344 -6.24 36.34 18.55
N GLN A 345 -5.40 36.71 17.57
CA GLN A 345 -4.92 35.81 16.50
C GLN A 345 -3.53 36.26 16.03
N THR A 346 -2.76 35.31 15.51
CA THR A 346 -1.46 35.53 14.87
C THR A 346 -1.15 34.35 13.97
N ASP A 347 -0.16 34.50 13.08
CA ASP A 347 0.39 33.36 12.35
C ASP A 347 1.14 32.43 13.31
N PHE A 348 0.99 31.14 13.12
CA PHE A 348 1.66 30.12 13.90
C PHE A 348 2.49 29.16 13.05
N ILE A 349 3.60 28.68 13.60
CA ILE A 349 4.22 27.43 13.19
C ILE A 349 3.63 26.35 14.10
N ARG A 350 2.97 25.37 13.49
CA ARG A 350 2.28 24.30 14.19
C ARG A 350 2.91 22.95 13.88
N LYS A 351 3.14 22.15 14.92
CA LYS A 351 3.57 20.74 14.80
C LYS A 351 2.49 19.84 15.36
N LYS A 352 2.01 18.88 14.56
CA LYS A 352 1.12 17.82 15.04
C LYS A 352 1.89 16.50 15.11
N TRP A 353 2.00 15.96 16.30
CA TRP A 353 2.81 14.80 16.64
C TRP A 353 1.99 13.53 16.73
N LEU A 354 2.57 12.44 16.20
CA LEU A 354 2.18 11.07 16.50
C LEU A 354 3.36 10.34 17.15
N ASN A 355 3.11 9.71 18.31
CA ASN A 355 4.08 8.86 18.98
C ASN A 355 3.40 7.58 19.40
N ASN A 356 3.67 6.49 18.71
CA ASN A 356 2.97 5.23 18.87
C ASN A 356 3.88 4.06 19.15
N ASP A 357 3.32 3.09 19.86
CA ASP A 357 3.89 1.79 20.17
C ASP A 357 2.88 0.72 19.72
N PHE A 358 3.32 -0.27 18.94
CA PHE A 358 2.50 -1.40 18.51
C PHE A 358 3.27 -2.69 18.71
N TYR A 359 2.72 -3.62 19.45
CA TYR A 359 3.38 -4.87 19.77
C TYR A 359 2.39 -6.02 19.88
N GLY A 360 2.90 -7.23 19.71
CA GLY A 360 2.04 -8.40 19.78
C GLY A 360 2.72 -9.71 19.46
N LEU A 361 1.86 -10.71 19.37
CA LEU A 361 2.17 -12.10 19.06
C LEU A 361 1.29 -12.56 17.91
N VAL A 362 1.91 -13.19 16.93
CA VAL A 362 1.24 -13.95 15.88
C VAL A 362 1.75 -15.38 15.94
N SER A 363 0.87 -16.36 16.06
CA SER A 363 1.27 -17.78 16.08
C SER A 363 0.35 -18.61 15.19
N THR A 364 0.94 -19.47 14.37
CA THR A 364 0.21 -20.33 13.43
C THR A 364 0.76 -21.75 13.50
N LEU A 365 -0.13 -22.70 13.71
CA LEU A 365 0.15 -24.12 13.71
C LEU A 365 -0.38 -24.75 12.43
N TYR A 366 0.51 -25.29 11.60
CA TYR A 366 0.20 -25.99 10.35
C TYR A 366 0.24 -27.49 10.58
N GLY A 367 -0.84 -28.18 10.21
CA GLY A 367 -0.94 -29.64 10.22
C GLY A 367 -1.08 -30.15 8.80
N LYS A 368 -0.24 -31.12 8.40
CA LYS A 368 -0.25 -31.73 7.07
C LYS A 368 -0.45 -33.22 7.17
N PHE A 369 -1.57 -33.69 6.65
CA PHE A 369 -1.96 -35.09 6.58
C PHE A 369 -2.16 -35.48 5.13
N GLU A 370 -2.36 -36.76 4.86
CA GLU A 370 -2.50 -37.27 3.48
C GLU A 370 -3.57 -36.55 2.66
N ASN A 371 -4.76 -36.39 3.26
CA ASN A 371 -5.92 -35.79 2.59
C ASN A 371 -6.44 -34.51 3.29
N VAL A 372 -5.79 -34.04 4.34
CA VAL A 372 -6.24 -32.88 5.12
C VAL A 372 -5.05 -32.02 5.50
N ASP A 373 -5.12 -30.74 5.17
CA ASP A 373 -4.22 -29.73 5.71
C ASP A 373 -5.02 -28.83 6.68
N LEU A 374 -4.46 -28.62 7.85
CA LEU A 374 -5.04 -27.79 8.91
C LEU A 374 -4.16 -26.55 9.15
N ASN A 375 -4.78 -25.46 9.55
CA ASN A 375 -4.07 -24.24 9.92
C ASN A 375 -4.85 -23.56 11.05
N PHE A 376 -4.24 -23.45 12.23
CA PHE A 376 -4.80 -22.76 13.40
C PHE A 376 -3.94 -21.55 13.71
N GLY A 377 -4.55 -20.37 13.73
CA GLY A 377 -3.83 -19.14 14.03
C GLY A 377 -4.43 -18.39 15.21
N VAL A 378 -3.56 -17.77 15.99
CA VAL A 378 -3.92 -16.82 17.04
C VAL A 378 -3.10 -15.56 16.91
N VAL A 379 -3.73 -14.41 17.18
CA VAL A 379 -3.15 -13.09 17.13
C VAL A 379 -3.56 -12.32 18.37
N GLY A 380 -2.60 -11.69 19.01
CA GLY A 380 -2.85 -10.72 20.08
C GLY A 380 -1.99 -9.49 19.85
N ASN A 381 -2.60 -8.33 19.64
CA ASN A 381 -1.92 -7.08 19.36
C ASN A 381 -2.40 -5.98 20.29
N GLN A 382 -1.50 -5.09 20.68
CA GLN A 382 -1.84 -3.86 21.38
C GLN A 382 -1.14 -2.67 20.73
N TYR A 383 -1.92 -1.63 20.49
CA TYR A 383 -1.47 -0.34 20.01
C TYR A 383 -1.68 0.71 21.10
N TYR A 384 -0.71 1.60 21.27
CA TYR A 384 -0.77 2.73 22.13
C TYR A 384 -0.36 3.99 21.37
N GLY A 385 -1.30 4.91 21.12
CA GLY A 385 -1.10 6.14 20.37
C GLY A 385 -1.13 7.37 21.29
N ARG A 386 -0.23 8.34 21.04
CA ARG A 386 -0.22 9.67 21.65
C ARG A 386 -0.21 10.69 20.52
N HIS A 387 -1.28 11.48 20.47
CA HIS A 387 -1.41 12.61 19.55
C HIS A 387 -1.30 13.89 20.35
N TYR A 388 -0.42 14.79 19.97
CA TYR A 388 -0.28 16.08 20.64
C TYR A 388 0.24 17.14 19.66
N GLY A 389 -0.05 18.40 19.95
CA GLY A 389 0.34 19.52 19.10
C GLY A 389 1.13 20.57 19.85
N ASN A 390 2.13 21.12 19.16
CA ASN A 390 2.91 22.26 19.60
C ASN A 390 2.72 23.43 18.64
N VAL A 391 2.69 24.65 19.17
CA VAL A 391 2.67 25.89 18.38
C VAL A 391 3.75 26.86 18.85
N THR A 392 4.22 27.67 17.89
CA THR A 392 5.14 28.78 18.09
C THR A 392 4.55 30.01 17.40
N GLY A 393 4.44 31.14 18.08
CA GLY A 393 3.99 32.39 17.44
C GLY A 393 5.04 32.93 16.49
N VAL A 394 4.60 33.37 15.29
CA VAL A 394 5.50 33.91 14.25
C VAL A 394 5.74 35.40 14.44
N TYR A 395 4.65 36.14 14.73
CA TYR A 395 4.71 37.58 14.93
C TYR A 395 4.44 37.94 16.41
N PHE A 396 3.74 39.01 16.66
CA PHE A 396 3.36 39.40 18.03
C PHE A 396 2.07 38.67 18.48
N PRO A 397 2.01 38.20 19.75
CA PRO A 397 3.11 38.11 20.70
C PRO A 397 4.09 37.01 20.32
N ASN A 398 5.36 37.18 20.71
CA ASN A 398 6.37 36.14 20.55
C ASN A 398 6.08 35.02 21.56
N ILE A 399 5.47 33.94 21.06
CA ILE A 399 5.08 32.77 21.82
C ILE A 399 6.11 31.68 21.58
N ASN A 400 6.84 31.30 22.64
CA ASN A 400 7.72 30.16 22.59
C ASN A 400 6.93 28.86 22.36
N GLU A 401 7.58 27.84 21.78
CA GLU A 401 6.95 26.54 21.55
C GLU A 401 6.30 25.99 22.81
N PHE A 402 5.01 25.70 22.76
CA PHE A 402 4.26 25.06 23.83
C PHE A 402 3.25 24.07 23.29
N GLU A 403 2.86 23.11 24.13
CA GLU A 403 1.87 22.10 23.80
C GLU A 403 0.46 22.65 24.04
N TYR A 404 -0.43 22.50 23.00
CA TYR A 404 -1.77 23.05 23.06
C TYR A 404 -2.89 22.01 23.10
N TYR A 405 -2.62 20.75 22.67
CA TYR A 405 -3.54 19.63 22.83
C TYR A 405 -2.80 18.33 23.06
N ARG A 406 -3.48 17.38 23.71
CA ARG A 406 -2.99 16.00 23.87
C ARG A 406 -4.12 15.00 23.96
N ASN A 407 -4.00 13.93 23.16
CA ASN A 407 -4.90 12.79 23.17
C ASN A 407 -4.11 11.49 23.38
N ARG A 408 -4.78 10.49 23.94
CA ARG A 408 -4.25 9.14 24.08
C ARG A 408 -5.22 8.14 23.49
N SER A 409 -4.70 7.13 22.80
CA SER A 409 -5.46 6.01 22.26
C SER A 409 -4.88 4.68 22.70
N VAL A 410 -5.73 3.71 22.96
CA VAL A 410 -5.36 2.31 23.18
C VAL A 410 -6.27 1.43 22.33
N LYS A 411 -5.69 0.59 21.47
CA LYS A 411 -6.43 -0.39 20.70
C LYS A 411 -5.86 -1.77 20.95
N THR A 412 -6.71 -2.68 21.40
CA THR A 412 -6.35 -4.08 21.66
C THR A 412 -7.12 -4.96 20.70
N GLU A 413 -6.43 -5.88 20.05
CA GLU A 413 -7.01 -6.85 19.16
C GLU A 413 -6.61 -8.25 19.59
N VAL A 414 -7.61 -9.14 19.69
CA VAL A 414 -7.40 -10.58 19.87
C VAL A 414 -8.21 -11.31 18.79
N ALA A 415 -7.54 -12.15 18.02
CA ALA A 415 -8.19 -12.92 16.98
C ALA A 415 -7.70 -14.37 16.97
N GLY A 416 -8.59 -15.27 16.55
CA GLY A 416 -8.26 -16.65 16.30
C GLY A 416 -8.91 -17.13 15.02
N PHE A 417 -8.26 -18.03 14.29
CA PHE A 417 -8.83 -18.66 13.13
C PHE A 417 -8.45 -20.14 13.02
N ALA A 418 -9.33 -20.89 12.38
CA ALA A 418 -9.11 -22.29 12.03
C ALA A 418 -9.46 -22.50 10.56
N LYS A 419 -8.52 -23.05 9.80
CA LYS A 419 -8.68 -23.39 8.38
C LYS A 419 -8.46 -24.87 8.16
N ALA A 420 -9.24 -25.43 7.24
CA ALA A 420 -9.06 -26.79 6.77
C ALA A 420 -9.11 -26.83 5.24
N LEU A 421 -8.24 -27.61 4.64
CA LEU A 421 -8.26 -27.95 3.23
C LEU A 421 -8.34 -29.47 3.13
N ILE A 422 -9.47 -29.99 2.67
CA ILE A 422 -9.79 -31.43 2.64
C ILE A 422 -9.80 -31.90 1.18
N LYS A 423 -8.98 -32.87 0.87
CA LYS A 423 -8.84 -33.42 -0.48
C LYS A 423 -9.67 -34.70 -0.61
N VAL A 424 -10.56 -34.71 -1.61
CA VAL A 424 -11.40 -35.85 -1.97
C VAL A 424 -11.34 -36.03 -3.48
N ASN A 425 -10.61 -37.02 -3.97
CA ASN A 425 -10.32 -37.22 -5.39
C ASN A 425 -9.69 -35.96 -6.02
N ASP A 426 -10.34 -35.40 -7.03
CA ASP A 426 -9.94 -34.17 -7.72
C ASP A 426 -10.48 -32.89 -7.09
N PHE A 427 -11.25 -33.00 -5.99
CA PHE A 427 -11.77 -31.85 -5.26
C PHE A 427 -10.91 -31.55 -4.03
N GLU A 428 -10.73 -30.25 -3.74
CA GLU A 428 -10.20 -29.75 -2.48
C GLU A 428 -11.23 -28.80 -1.86
N PHE A 429 -11.83 -29.19 -0.75
CA PHE A 429 -12.80 -28.39 0.00
C PHE A 429 -12.08 -27.54 1.03
N PHE A 430 -12.36 -26.26 1.07
CA PHE A 430 -11.78 -25.28 1.97
C PHE A 430 -12.83 -24.75 2.94
N GLY A 431 -12.50 -24.70 4.22
CA GLY A 431 -13.25 -24.03 5.27
C GLY A 431 -12.34 -23.15 6.11
N ASP A 432 -12.83 -21.99 6.53
CA ASP A 432 -12.06 -21.02 7.32
C ASP A 432 -13.04 -20.25 8.23
N LEU A 433 -12.78 -20.31 9.53
CA LEU A 433 -13.55 -19.62 10.55
C LEU A 433 -12.64 -18.68 11.31
N GLN A 434 -12.99 -17.41 11.41
CA GLN A 434 -12.25 -16.42 12.19
C GLN A 434 -13.19 -15.73 13.18
N LEU A 435 -12.72 -15.59 14.41
CA LEU A 435 -13.31 -14.75 15.44
C LEU A 435 -12.30 -13.65 15.79
N ARG A 436 -12.75 -12.38 15.82
CA ARG A 436 -11.90 -11.22 16.06
C ARG A 436 -12.58 -10.27 17.03
N ASN A 437 -11.95 -9.98 18.16
CA ASN A 437 -12.40 -8.99 19.14
C ASN A 437 -11.48 -7.79 19.12
N ILE A 438 -12.05 -6.58 19.15
CA ILE A 438 -11.32 -5.31 19.11
C ILE A 438 -11.90 -4.40 20.17
N ASP A 439 -11.04 -3.92 21.07
CA ASP A 439 -11.34 -2.87 22.02
C ASP A 439 -10.57 -1.61 21.62
N TYR A 440 -11.27 -0.46 21.56
CA TYR A 440 -10.67 0.83 21.22
C TYR A 440 -11.15 1.91 22.19
N ASP A 441 -10.20 2.49 22.90
CA ASP A 441 -10.40 3.58 23.87
C ASP A 441 -9.58 4.79 23.47
N THR A 442 -10.19 5.97 23.36
CA THR A 442 -9.49 7.24 23.17
C THR A 442 -9.92 8.25 24.22
N LYS A 443 -8.97 9.05 24.69
CA LYS A 443 -9.22 10.08 25.70
C LYS A 443 -8.52 11.38 25.35
N ILE A 444 -9.25 12.47 25.44
CA ILE A 444 -8.72 13.82 25.44
C ILE A 444 -8.08 14.06 26.81
N LEU A 445 -6.80 14.37 26.85
CA LEU A 445 -6.04 14.70 28.07
C LEU A 445 -5.85 16.21 28.20
N MET A 446 -5.80 16.92 27.09
CA MET A 446 -5.78 18.37 26.97
C MET A 446 -6.58 18.77 25.75
N GLU A 447 -7.61 19.56 25.92
CA GLU A 447 -8.43 20.07 24.83
C GLU A 447 -7.71 21.19 24.08
N GLY A 448 -7.86 21.23 22.76
CA GLY A 448 -7.37 22.26 21.85
C GLY A 448 -7.58 21.83 20.41
N ASP A 449 -7.85 22.78 19.51
CA ASP A 449 -7.99 22.61 18.05
C ASP A 449 -9.01 21.54 17.61
N GLY A 450 -9.95 21.12 18.49
CA GLY A 450 -10.97 20.13 18.16
C GLY A 450 -10.46 18.71 17.79
N GLU A 451 -9.19 18.44 18.02
CA GLU A 451 -8.49 17.23 17.59
C GLU A 451 -8.65 16.08 18.59
N GLY A 452 -9.75 15.39 18.53
CA GLY A 452 -9.91 14.18 19.32
C GLY A 452 -11.35 13.93 19.76
N ALA A 453 -11.56 12.77 20.35
CA ALA A 453 -12.84 12.40 20.95
C ALA A 453 -12.60 11.44 22.11
N ASN A 454 -13.49 11.49 23.12
CA ASN A 454 -13.55 10.45 24.14
C ASN A 454 -14.41 9.31 23.60
N LEU A 455 -13.78 8.21 23.21
CA LEU A 455 -14.45 7.06 22.64
C LEU A 455 -14.14 5.81 23.46
N ASN A 456 -15.13 4.96 23.62
CA ASN A 456 -14.96 3.60 24.11
C ASN A 456 -15.81 2.68 23.21
N LYS A 457 -15.16 1.86 22.40
CA LYS A 457 -15.79 1.00 21.40
C LYS A 457 -15.29 -0.42 21.54
N ASN A 458 -16.21 -1.37 21.40
CA ASN A 458 -15.89 -2.79 21.30
C ASN A 458 -16.59 -3.41 20.09
N TRP A 459 -15.89 -4.26 19.36
CA TRP A 459 -16.44 -5.03 18.25
C TRP A 459 -16.04 -6.50 18.37
N LEU A 460 -17.02 -7.36 18.15
CA LEU A 460 -16.81 -8.79 18.00
C LEU A 460 -17.26 -9.21 16.61
N PHE A 461 -16.34 -9.70 15.79
CA PHE A 461 -16.57 -10.08 14.41
C PHE A 461 -16.39 -11.58 14.21
N PHE A 462 -17.34 -12.19 13.52
CA PHE A 462 -17.26 -13.57 13.05
C PHE A 462 -17.21 -13.58 11.52
N ASN A 463 -16.12 -14.11 10.96
CA ASN A 463 -15.81 -14.06 9.54
C ASN A 463 -15.66 -15.49 8.97
N PRO A 464 -16.76 -16.19 8.64
CA PRO A 464 -16.70 -17.51 8.00
C PRO A 464 -16.36 -17.40 6.52
N LYS A 465 -15.63 -18.39 6.01
CA LYS A 465 -15.28 -18.52 4.60
C LYS A 465 -15.30 -19.99 4.19
N ALA A 466 -15.65 -20.24 2.94
CA ALA A 466 -15.67 -21.59 2.38
C ALA A 466 -15.33 -21.54 0.89
N GLY A 467 -14.85 -22.65 0.36
CA GLY A 467 -14.60 -22.75 -1.08
C GLY A 467 -14.27 -24.16 -1.52
N VAL A 468 -14.15 -24.32 -2.82
CA VAL A 468 -13.81 -25.60 -3.44
C VAL A 468 -12.90 -25.35 -4.64
N ASN A 469 -11.85 -26.16 -4.77
CA ASN A 469 -11.09 -26.33 -5.99
C ASN A 469 -11.47 -27.65 -6.64
N TYR A 470 -11.56 -27.62 -7.96
CA TYR A 470 -11.59 -28.84 -8.79
C TYR A 470 -10.35 -28.88 -9.67
N LYS A 471 -9.58 -29.96 -9.56
CA LYS A 471 -8.37 -30.16 -10.34
C LYS A 471 -8.74 -30.43 -11.80
N LEU A 472 -8.21 -29.65 -12.72
CA LEU A 472 -8.49 -29.74 -14.17
C LEU A 472 -7.18 -29.94 -14.94
N GLY A 473 -6.64 -31.17 -14.89
CA GLY A 473 -5.33 -31.49 -15.48
C GLY A 473 -4.23 -30.58 -14.93
N ASN A 474 -3.57 -29.78 -15.79
CA ASN A 474 -2.52 -28.82 -15.40
C ASN A 474 -3.10 -27.48 -14.91
N GLY A 475 -4.21 -27.51 -14.19
CA GLY A 475 -4.86 -26.31 -13.67
C GLY A 475 -5.94 -26.66 -12.69
N LYS A 476 -6.72 -25.67 -12.29
CA LYS A 476 -7.87 -25.81 -11.40
C LYS A 476 -8.98 -24.81 -11.75
N VAL A 477 -10.18 -25.16 -11.41
CA VAL A 477 -11.33 -24.25 -11.29
C VAL A 477 -11.65 -24.11 -9.82
N PHE A 478 -12.04 -22.95 -9.37
CA PHE A 478 -12.41 -22.73 -8.00
C PHE A 478 -13.68 -21.90 -7.85
N PHE A 479 -14.35 -22.09 -6.73
CA PHE A 479 -15.41 -21.24 -6.24
C PHE A 479 -15.17 -20.96 -4.77
N SER A 480 -15.39 -19.73 -4.31
CA SER A 480 -15.30 -19.36 -2.92
C SER A 480 -16.34 -18.34 -2.51
N TYR A 481 -16.70 -18.40 -1.24
CA TYR A 481 -17.46 -17.40 -0.52
C TYR A 481 -16.67 -16.98 0.71
N ALA A 482 -16.62 -15.68 0.96
CA ALA A 482 -16.00 -15.12 2.15
C ALA A 482 -16.86 -14.01 2.75
N HIS A 483 -16.97 -14.00 4.08
CA HIS A 483 -17.54 -12.91 4.84
C HIS A 483 -16.43 -12.19 5.61
N ALA A 484 -16.46 -10.85 5.57
CA ALA A 484 -15.55 -10.01 6.32
C ALA A 484 -16.29 -8.85 6.98
N GLN A 485 -15.84 -8.47 8.17
CA GLN A 485 -16.33 -7.31 8.90
C GLN A 485 -15.16 -6.45 9.33
N ARG A 486 -15.35 -5.12 9.35
CA ARG A 486 -14.32 -4.16 9.72
C ARG A 486 -14.92 -3.00 10.50
N GLU A 487 -14.22 -2.60 11.55
CA GLU A 487 -14.50 -1.41 12.34
C GLU A 487 -14.19 -0.13 11.55
N PRO A 488 -14.88 1.01 11.82
CA PRO A 488 -14.46 2.33 11.36
C PRO A 488 -13.07 2.69 11.89
N ASN A 489 -12.35 3.54 11.19
CA ASN A 489 -11.08 4.04 11.67
C ASN A 489 -11.26 5.22 12.65
N ARG A 490 -10.14 5.73 13.19
CA ARG A 490 -10.15 6.86 14.15
C ARG A 490 -10.86 8.09 13.58
N ASP A 491 -10.54 8.49 12.36
CA ASP A 491 -11.05 9.73 11.77
C ASP A 491 -12.55 9.62 11.44
N ASP A 492 -13.01 8.44 10.98
CA ASP A 492 -14.43 8.19 10.79
C ASP A 492 -15.23 8.38 12.10
N LEU A 493 -14.67 7.87 13.22
CA LEU A 493 -15.31 7.93 14.54
C LEU A 493 -15.27 9.33 15.17
N ILE A 494 -14.19 10.09 14.96
CA ILE A 494 -14.09 11.49 15.41
C ILE A 494 -15.06 12.36 14.61
N SER A 495 -15.10 12.19 13.29
CA SER A 495 -16.01 12.97 12.44
C SER A 495 -17.47 12.62 12.65
N ASN A 496 -17.79 11.36 12.94
CA ASN A 496 -19.15 10.89 13.22
C ASN A 496 -19.13 9.62 14.08
N ASN A 497 -19.42 9.77 15.36
CA ASN A 497 -19.43 8.66 16.31
C ASN A 497 -20.54 7.58 16.03
N ASP A 498 -21.51 7.88 15.16
CA ASP A 498 -22.61 6.98 14.80
C ASP A 498 -22.31 6.09 13.58
N VAL A 499 -21.11 6.20 13.01
CA VAL A 499 -20.71 5.34 11.88
C VAL A 499 -20.68 3.86 12.29
N LYS A 500 -21.19 3.03 11.39
CA LYS A 500 -21.34 1.59 11.59
C LYS A 500 -20.16 0.84 10.99
N SER A 501 -19.84 -0.31 11.59
CA SER A 501 -18.89 -1.25 10.98
C SER A 501 -19.37 -1.72 9.61
N GLU A 502 -18.42 -1.90 8.70
CA GLU A 502 -18.66 -2.43 7.36
C GLU A 502 -18.77 -3.95 7.38
N LYS A 503 -19.62 -4.48 6.49
CA LYS A 503 -19.73 -5.92 6.23
C LYS A 503 -19.61 -6.18 4.75
N LEU A 504 -18.89 -7.23 4.39
CA LEU A 504 -18.66 -7.63 3.00
C LEU A 504 -18.97 -9.12 2.83
N HIS A 505 -19.76 -9.43 1.80
CA HIS A 505 -19.96 -10.76 1.28
C HIS A 505 -19.28 -10.84 -0.09
N ASP A 506 -18.28 -11.69 -0.23
CA ASP A 506 -17.45 -11.81 -1.42
C ASP A 506 -17.61 -13.20 -2.02
N PHE A 507 -18.05 -13.26 -3.28
CA PHE A 507 -18.21 -14.48 -4.05
C PHE A 507 -17.22 -14.45 -5.20
N GLU A 508 -16.41 -15.49 -5.35
CA GLU A 508 -15.45 -15.59 -6.44
C GLU A 508 -15.55 -16.94 -7.15
N ALA A 509 -15.40 -16.90 -8.47
CA ALA A 509 -15.28 -18.10 -9.30
C ALA A 509 -14.15 -17.90 -10.29
N GLY A 510 -13.18 -18.81 -10.35
CA GLY A 510 -12.01 -18.62 -11.18
C GLY A 510 -11.46 -19.90 -11.78
N ILE A 511 -10.60 -19.72 -12.76
CA ILE A 511 -9.83 -20.77 -13.43
C ILE A 511 -8.35 -20.35 -13.48
N GLU A 512 -7.48 -21.27 -13.15
CA GLU A 512 -6.03 -21.19 -13.37
C GLU A 512 -5.65 -22.38 -14.25
N LYS A 513 -5.04 -22.13 -15.40
CA LYS A 513 -4.73 -23.20 -16.37
C LYS A 513 -3.43 -22.93 -17.11
N GLN A 514 -2.63 -23.99 -17.26
CA GLN A 514 -1.45 -23.98 -18.13
C GLN A 514 -1.77 -24.66 -19.45
N PHE A 515 -1.68 -23.94 -20.57
CA PHE A 515 -1.82 -24.43 -21.93
C PHE A 515 -0.45 -24.39 -22.62
N GLY A 516 0.33 -25.46 -22.53
CA GLY A 516 1.68 -25.47 -23.08
C GLY A 516 2.55 -24.33 -22.53
N LYS A 517 2.88 -23.35 -23.37
CA LYS A 517 3.69 -22.18 -23.00
C LYS A 517 2.88 -20.99 -22.47
N VAL A 518 1.55 -21.14 -22.36
CA VAL A 518 0.65 -20.07 -21.92
C VAL A 518 0.10 -20.41 -20.54
N ALA A 519 0.37 -19.54 -19.56
CA ALA A 519 -0.32 -19.54 -18.28
C ALA A 519 -1.53 -18.59 -18.40
N PHE A 520 -2.69 -19.06 -18.01
CA PHE A 520 -3.95 -18.33 -18.10
C PHE A 520 -4.68 -18.32 -16.76
N THR A 521 -5.23 -17.19 -16.39
CA THR A 521 -6.11 -17.01 -15.23
C THR A 521 -7.34 -16.21 -15.62
N ALA A 522 -8.49 -16.60 -15.09
CA ALA A 522 -9.68 -15.77 -15.13
C ALA A 522 -10.40 -15.86 -13.79
N ASN A 523 -10.94 -14.74 -13.32
CA ASN A 523 -11.66 -14.66 -12.07
C ASN A 523 -12.87 -13.75 -12.19
N LEU A 524 -14.05 -14.28 -11.87
CA LEU A 524 -15.28 -13.52 -11.68
C LEU A 524 -15.43 -13.24 -10.19
N TYR A 525 -15.81 -12.03 -9.83
CA TYR A 525 -16.08 -11.67 -8.44
C TYR A 525 -17.36 -10.85 -8.31
N TYR A 526 -18.03 -11.02 -7.16
CA TYR A 526 -19.17 -10.23 -6.71
C TYR A 526 -19.02 -9.93 -5.22
N MET A 527 -18.67 -8.69 -4.91
CA MET A 527 -18.44 -8.16 -3.57
C MET A 527 -19.64 -7.31 -3.18
N TYR A 528 -20.48 -7.79 -2.24
CA TYR A 528 -21.68 -7.10 -1.77
C TYR A 528 -21.43 -6.54 -0.37
N TYR A 529 -21.60 -5.23 -0.24
CA TYR A 529 -21.32 -4.48 0.99
C TYR A 529 -22.61 -4.06 1.69
N LEU A 530 -22.56 -4.11 3.02
CA LEU A 530 -23.50 -3.48 3.92
C LEU A 530 -22.75 -2.45 4.75
N ASN A 531 -23.29 -1.23 4.79
CA ASN A 531 -22.72 -0.08 5.50
C ASN A 531 -21.27 0.26 5.03
N GLN A 532 -20.95 0.11 3.74
CA GLN A 532 -19.64 0.51 3.23
C GLN A 532 -19.38 1.98 3.58
N LEU A 533 -18.17 2.26 4.08
CA LEU A 533 -17.69 3.62 4.32
C LEU A 533 -17.13 4.20 3.00
N VAL A 534 -17.88 5.12 2.41
CA VAL A 534 -17.54 5.79 1.15
C VAL A 534 -17.26 7.27 1.41
N LEU A 535 -16.46 7.88 0.55
CA LEU A 535 -16.15 9.31 0.62
C LEU A 535 -17.42 10.13 0.53
N ASN A 536 -17.59 11.11 1.44
CA ASN A 536 -18.72 12.04 1.41
C ASN A 536 -18.41 13.34 0.64
N GLY A 537 -17.19 13.46 0.10
CA GLY A 537 -16.71 14.65 -0.61
C GLY A 537 -16.10 15.72 0.31
N GLN A 538 -16.01 15.48 1.61
CA GLN A 538 -15.44 16.41 2.58
C GLN A 538 -14.05 15.96 3.03
N ILE A 539 -13.26 16.90 3.52
CA ILE A 539 -11.94 16.69 4.13
C ILE A 539 -12.03 17.15 5.58
N SER A 540 -11.36 16.46 6.48
CA SER A 540 -11.18 16.86 7.87
C SER A 540 -10.18 18.01 7.97
N ASN A 541 -10.11 18.66 9.13
CA ASN A 541 -9.15 19.73 9.42
C ASN A 541 -7.67 19.30 9.31
N ILE A 542 -7.42 17.99 9.18
CA ILE A 542 -6.08 17.41 8.98
C ILE A 542 -5.83 16.90 7.56
N GLY A 543 -6.72 17.24 6.60
CA GLY A 543 -6.60 16.81 5.20
C GLY A 543 -7.05 15.38 4.92
N GLU A 544 -7.61 14.66 5.90
CA GLU A 544 -8.12 13.30 5.72
C GLU A 544 -9.52 13.29 5.13
N PHE A 545 -9.76 12.38 4.18
CA PHE A 545 -11.05 12.20 3.54
C PHE A 545 -12.09 11.67 4.53
N ILE A 546 -13.15 12.44 4.76
CA ILE A 546 -14.28 12.04 5.60
C ILE A 546 -15.17 11.05 4.85
N ARG A 547 -15.68 10.07 5.58
CA ARG A 547 -16.55 9.02 5.04
C ARG A 547 -17.86 8.91 5.78
N THR A 548 -18.83 8.36 5.08
CA THR A 548 -20.14 8.00 5.62
C THR A 548 -20.53 6.61 5.14
N ASN A 549 -21.45 5.97 5.87
CA ASN A 549 -21.96 4.68 5.44
C ASN A 549 -22.92 4.86 4.24
N SER A 550 -22.61 4.22 3.10
CA SER A 550 -23.43 4.28 1.89
C SER A 550 -24.70 3.41 1.95
N GLY A 551 -24.91 2.65 3.04
CA GLY A 551 -25.98 1.66 3.11
C GLY A 551 -25.58 0.36 2.39
N LYS A 552 -26.08 0.14 1.19
CA LYS A 552 -25.78 -1.04 0.36
C LYS A 552 -24.95 -0.62 -0.85
N SER A 553 -23.98 -1.44 -1.22
CA SER A 553 -23.19 -1.22 -2.44
C SER A 553 -22.65 -2.55 -2.97
N TYR A 554 -22.17 -2.56 -4.21
CA TYR A 554 -21.50 -3.73 -4.75
C TYR A 554 -20.34 -3.36 -5.68
N ARG A 555 -19.40 -4.29 -5.78
CA ARG A 555 -18.34 -4.33 -6.80
C ARG A 555 -18.41 -5.69 -7.47
N ARG A 556 -18.51 -5.74 -8.79
CA ARG A 556 -18.48 -6.98 -9.55
C ARG A 556 -17.59 -6.83 -10.77
N GLY A 557 -16.95 -7.89 -11.17
CA GLY A 557 -16.07 -7.81 -12.33
C GLY A 557 -15.50 -9.14 -12.77
N LEU A 558 -14.83 -9.07 -13.92
CA LEU A 558 -14.06 -10.12 -14.54
C LEU A 558 -12.61 -9.66 -14.65
N GLU A 559 -11.70 -10.45 -14.09
CA GLU A 559 -10.26 -10.29 -14.21
C GLU A 559 -9.71 -11.42 -15.06
N ILE A 560 -8.96 -11.11 -16.11
CA ILE A 560 -8.30 -12.07 -16.98
C ILE A 560 -6.81 -11.76 -17.00
N GLY A 561 -5.98 -12.77 -16.81
CA GLY A 561 -4.53 -12.67 -16.91
C GLY A 561 -3.96 -13.74 -17.83
N ALA A 562 -2.94 -13.41 -18.61
CA ALA A 562 -2.21 -14.37 -19.42
C ALA A 562 -0.72 -14.01 -19.46
N LEU A 563 0.12 -15.05 -19.45
CA LEU A 563 1.55 -14.97 -19.72
C LEU A 563 1.90 -16.04 -20.77
N ALA A 564 2.50 -15.62 -21.87
CA ALA A 564 2.91 -16.49 -22.95
C ALA A 564 4.40 -16.36 -23.28
N LYS A 565 5.15 -17.47 -23.21
CA LYS A 565 6.52 -17.56 -23.68
C LYS A 565 6.50 -17.94 -25.16
N LEU A 566 6.51 -16.95 -26.05
CA LEU A 566 6.43 -17.15 -27.51
C LEU A 566 7.68 -17.87 -28.01
N SER A 567 8.85 -17.50 -27.50
CA SER A 567 10.14 -18.12 -27.81
C SER A 567 11.07 -18.06 -26.59
N LYS A 568 12.35 -18.40 -26.75
CA LYS A 568 13.39 -18.19 -25.74
C LYS A 568 13.67 -16.69 -25.51
N GLN A 569 13.37 -15.86 -26.49
CA GLN A 569 13.67 -14.42 -26.50
C GLN A 569 12.42 -13.58 -26.19
N TRP A 570 11.23 -14.01 -26.54
CA TRP A 570 10.02 -13.22 -26.47
C TRP A 570 9.03 -13.77 -25.42
N GLU A 571 8.64 -12.90 -24.50
CA GLU A 571 7.58 -13.15 -23.53
C GLU A 571 6.56 -12.00 -23.62
N ILE A 572 5.29 -12.35 -23.67
CA ILE A 572 4.18 -11.40 -23.56
C ILE A 572 3.33 -11.76 -22.34
N SER A 573 2.99 -10.77 -21.56
CA SER A 573 2.08 -10.93 -20.43
C SER A 573 1.10 -9.77 -20.39
N GLY A 574 -0.09 -10.00 -19.86
CA GLY A 574 -1.07 -8.95 -19.70
C GLY A 574 -2.21 -9.38 -18.80
N ASN A 575 -2.93 -8.39 -18.32
CA ASN A 575 -4.15 -8.57 -17.57
C ASN A 575 -5.18 -7.50 -17.93
N VAL A 576 -6.44 -7.86 -17.83
CA VAL A 576 -7.59 -6.97 -18.05
C VAL A 576 -8.57 -7.18 -16.89
N SER A 577 -9.04 -6.11 -16.33
CA SER A 577 -10.11 -6.08 -15.33
C SER A 577 -11.25 -5.20 -15.84
N VAL A 578 -12.41 -5.83 -16.04
CA VAL A 578 -13.66 -5.13 -16.35
C VAL A 578 -14.56 -5.21 -15.15
N SER A 579 -15.04 -4.08 -14.65
CA SER A 579 -15.82 -4.03 -13.41
C SER A 579 -17.00 -3.07 -13.47
N GLN A 580 -17.93 -3.27 -12.56
CA GLN A 580 -19.01 -2.35 -12.26
C GLN A 580 -19.08 -2.18 -10.74
N ASN A 581 -19.05 -0.93 -10.28
CA ASN A 581 -18.94 -0.56 -8.88
C ASN A 581 -20.05 0.44 -8.55
N ARG A 582 -21.04 0.06 -7.74
CA ARG A 582 -22.25 0.87 -7.51
C ARG A 582 -22.61 0.99 -6.04
N ASN A 583 -22.93 2.20 -5.60
CA ASN A 583 -23.76 2.42 -4.44
C ASN A 583 -25.23 2.16 -4.83
N LEU A 584 -26.02 1.65 -3.89
CA LEU A 584 -27.45 1.41 -4.07
C LEU A 584 -28.21 2.37 -3.16
N ASP A 585 -29.16 3.14 -3.75
CA ASP A 585 -29.97 4.12 -3.03
C ASP A 585 -29.12 5.11 -2.21
N PHE A 586 -28.07 5.65 -2.85
CA PHE A 586 -27.11 6.54 -2.20
C PHE A 586 -27.78 7.88 -1.82
N ARG A 587 -27.47 8.34 -0.60
CA ARG A 587 -28.03 9.56 -0.02
C ARG A 587 -26.94 10.39 0.60
N ILE A 588 -26.95 11.69 0.35
CA ILE A 588 -26.08 12.67 1.02
C ILE A 588 -26.93 13.44 2.03
N LYS A 589 -26.43 13.53 3.25
CA LYS A 589 -27.06 14.36 4.30
C LYS A 589 -26.22 15.61 4.50
N ASN A 590 -26.72 16.75 4.02
CA ASN A 590 -26.15 18.06 4.26
C ASN A 590 -26.95 18.80 5.34
N LYS A 591 -26.37 18.94 6.54
CA LYS A 591 -27.03 19.60 7.69
C LYS A 591 -28.42 19.00 7.98
N LYS A 592 -29.49 19.58 7.39
CA LYS A 592 -30.89 19.14 7.58
C LYS A 592 -31.52 18.54 6.32
N GLU A 593 -30.86 18.65 5.17
CA GLU A 593 -31.39 18.14 3.91
C GLU A 593 -30.80 16.80 3.53
N ILE A 594 -31.65 15.88 3.09
CA ILE A 594 -31.25 14.60 2.53
C ILE A 594 -31.48 14.66 1.02
N THR A 595 -30.40 14.56 0.26
CA THR A 595 -30.47 14.45 -1.20
C THR A 595 -30.38 12.98 -1.59
N GLU A 596 -31.42 12.45 -2.24
CA GLU A 596 -31.45 11.10 -2.76
C GLU A 596 -30.84 11.08 -4.15
N LEU A 597 -29.73 10.36 -4.35
CA LEU A 597 -29.00 10.26 -5.61
C LEU A 597 -29.29 8.95 -6.36
N GLY A 598 -29.95 7.98 -5.70
CA GLY A 598 -30.20 6.66 -6.27
C GLY A 598 -28.96 5.81 -6.42
N ASN A 599 -28.85 5.07 -7.52
CA ASN A 599 -27.72 4.18 -7.77
C ASN A 599 -26.58 4.95 -8.44
N THR A 600 -25.46 5.15 -7.74
CA THR A 600 -24.31 5.93 -8.22
C THR A 600 -23.05 5.08 -8.35
N GLU A 601 -22.10 5.50 -9.19
CA GLU A 601 -20.77 4.90 -9.25
C GLU A 601 -19.99 5.19 -7.97
N ILE A 602 -19.26 4.19 -7.50
CA ILE A 602 -18.36 4.37 -6.35
C ILE A 602 -17.11 5.12 -6.82
N SER A 603 -16.72 6.15 -6.09
CA SER A 603 -15.55 6.98 -6.38
C SER A 603 -14.28 6.14 -6.57
N PHE A 604 -13.36 6.63 -7.40
CA PHE A 604 -12.07 6.01 -7.70
C PHE A 604 -12.14 4.53 -8.12
N SER A 605 -13.20 4.15 -8.82
CA SER A 605 -13.46 2.76 -9.22
C SER A 605 -13.70 2.67 -10.72
N PRO A 606 -12.64 2.73 -11.56
CA PRO A 606 -12.78 2.69 -13.01
C PRO A 606 -13.33 1.34 -13.47
N ASN A 607 -14.13 1.36 -14.53
CA ASN A 607 -14.79 0.16 -15.05
C ASN A 607 -13.84 -0.70 -15.90
N LEU A 608 -12.68 -0.18 -16.31
CA LEU A 608 -11.68 -0.89 -17.11
C LEU A 608 -10.26 -0.53 -16.66
N ILE A 609 -9.48 -1.57 -16.37
CA ILE A 609 -8.03 -1.48 -16.18
C ILE A 609 -7.41 -2.56 -17.06
N ALA A 610 -6.40 -2.21 -17.85
CA ALA A 610 -5.69 -3.17 -18.70
C ALA A 610 -4.19 -2.94 -18.64
N ASN A 611 -3.42 -4.00 -18.53
CA ASN A 611 -1.96 -3.96 -18.56
C ASN A 611 -1.46 -4.92 -19.65
N LEU A 612 -0.42 -4.51 -20.37
CA LEU A 612 0.28 -5.33 -21.37
C LEU A 612 1.78 -5.11 -21.26
N SER A 613 2.52 -6.18 -21.08
CA SER A 613 3.98 -6.17 -21.04
C SER A 613 4.55 -7.05 -22.15
N LEU A 614 5.47 -6.51 -22.94
CA LEU A 614 6.23 -7.22 -23.94
C LEU A 614 7.69 -7.22 -23.50
N LYS A 615 8.26 -8.41 -23.23
CA LYS A 615 9.66 -8.60 -22.88
C LYS A 615 10.43 -9.23 -24.05
N PHE A 616 11.58 -8.67 -24.37
CA PHE A 616 12.50 -9.17 -25.37
C PHE A 616 13.87 -9.39 -24.75
N ASN A 617 14.37 -10.63 -24.80
CA ASN A 617 15.66 -11.04 -24.30
C ASN A 617 16.56 -11.42 -25.49
N PRO A 618 17.23 -10.44 -26.17
CA PRO A 618 18.11 -10.73 -27.32
C PRO A 618 19.22 -11.73 -26.97
N THR A 619 19.70 -11.62 -25.75
CA THR A 619 20.66 -12.56 -25.13
C THR A 619 20.20 -12.97 -23.75
N LYS A 620 20.90 -13.90 -23.09
CA LYS A 620 20.59 -14.30 -21.71
C LYS A 620 20.84 -13.18 -20.70
N ASN A 621 21.66 -12.20 -21.08
CA ASN A 621 22.15 -11.14 -20.22
C ASN A 621 21.53 -9.77 -20.52
N PHE A 622 20.72 -9.66 -21.55
CA PHE A 622 20.11 -8.40 -21.96
C PHE A 622 18.60 -8.55 -22.08
N GLN A 623 17.88 -7.75 -21.35
CA GLN A 623 16.41 -7.70 -21.35
C GLN A 623 15.93 -6.30 -21.70
N LEU A 624 14.92 -6.24 -22.56
CA LEU A 624 14.12 -5.06 -22.86
C LEU A 624 12.66 -5.36 -22.51
N ALA A 625 11.96 -4.39 -21.95
CA ALA A 625 10.54 -4.53 -21.66
C ALA A 625 9.79 -3.24 -22.01
N LEU A 626 8.66 -3.37 -22.67
CA LEU A 626 7.68 -2.32 -22.90
C LEU A 626 6.43 -2.66 -22.09
N MET A 627 6.05 -1.77 -21.19
CA MET A 627 4.94 -1.98 -20.27
C MET A 627 3.87 -0.90 -20.49
N ASN A 628 2.64 -1.34 -20.73
CA ASN A 628 1.51 -0.45 -20.96
C ASN A 628 0.49 -0.62 -19.84
N GLN A 629 -0.10 0.48 -19.39
CA GLN A 629 -1.22 0.49 -18.47
C GLN A 629 -2.30 1.45 -18.98
N TYR A 630 -3.51 0.93 -19.18
CA TYR A 630 -4.71 1.72 -19.43
C TYR A 630 -5.58 1.71 -18.19
N VAL A 631 -6.05 2.89 -17.79
CA VAL A 631 -7.03 3.08 -16.70
C VAL A 631 -8.17 3.91 -17.25
N GLY A 632 -9.38 3.38 -17.13
CA GLY A 632 -10.61 4.03 -17.55
C GLY A 632 -10.99 5.22 -16.66
N LYS A 633 -12.01 5.95 -17.07
CA LYS A 633 -12.56 7.07 -16.32
C LYS A 633 -12.99 6.68 -14.92
N GLN A 634 -12.92 7.63 -13.98
CA GLN A 634 -13.33 7.43 -12.59
C GLN A 634 -13.85 8.76 -12.00
N TYR A 635 -14.71 8.69 -11.00
CA TYR A 635 -15.23 9.88 -10.32
C TYR A 635 -14.44 10.16 -9.04
N LEU A 636 -14.31 11.45 -8.69
CA LEU A 636 -13.66 11.89 -7.44
C LEU A 636 -14.55 11.63 -6.21
N ASP A 637 -15.87 11.66 -6.38
CA ASP A 637 -16.85 11.41 -5.34
C ASP A 637 -17.91 10.39 -5.78
N ASN A 638 -18.95 10.20 -4.97
CA ASN A 638 -20.01 9.23 -5.23
C ASN A 638 -21.27 9.86 -5.84
N THR A 639 -21.21 11.07 -6.37
CA THR A 639 -22.38 11.79 -6.93
C THR A 639 -22.62 11.53 -8.41
N GLU A 640 -21.65 10.96 -9.12
CA GLU A 640 -21.60 10.84 -10.59
C GLU A 640 -21.65 12.19 -11.33
N THR A 641 -21.26 13.29 -10.67
CA THR A 641 -21.22 14.60 -11.27
C THR A 641 -20.15 14.63 -12.36
N GLN A 642 -20.53 14.98 -13.59
CA GLN A 642 -19.66 14.94 -14.78
C GLN A 642 -18.40 15.82 -14.64
N SER A 643 -18.50 16.98 -13.98
CA SER A 643 -17.35 17.87 -13.74
C SER A 643 -16.33 17.30 -12.75
N LEU A 644 -16.73 16.30 -11.93
CA LEU A 644 -15.90 15.61 -10.95
C LEU A 644 -15.33 14.29 -11.48
N GLN A 645 -15.28 14.11 -12.80
CA GLN A 645 -14.72 12.93 -13.44
C GLN A 645 -13.25 13.14 -13.80
N LEU A 646 -12.39 12.19 -13.42
CA LEU A 646 -11.03 12.04 -13.93
C LEU A 646 -11.08 11.35 -15.30
N ALA A 647 -10.33 11.87 -16.26
CA ALA A 647 -10.21 11.28 -17.59
C ALA A 647 -9.48 9.93 -17.56
N ASP A 648 -9.75 9.08 -18.54
CA ASP A 648 -8.96 7.88 -18.79
C ASP A 648 -7.55 8.23 -19.29
N TYR A 649 -6.61 7.33 -19.07
CA TYR A 649 -5.22 7.49 -19.53
C TYR A 649 -4.59 6.16 -19.94
N LEU A 650 -3.61 6.27 -20.86
CA LEU A 650 -2.74 5.16 -21.27
C LEU A 650 -1.28 5.58 -21.03
N LEU A 651 -0.61 4.83 -20.17
CA LEU A 651 0.82 5.01 -19.91
C LEU A 651 1.62 3.89 -20.57
N THR A 652 2.77 4.24 -21.09
CA THR A 652 3.74 3.29 -21.62
C THR A 652 5.10 3.57 -21.00
N ASP A 653 5.66 2.56 -20.34
CA ASP A 653 7.00 2.61 -19.76
C ASP A 653 7.94 1.68 -20.52
N PHE A 654 9.21 2.05 -20.58
CA PHE A 654 10.27 1.27 -21.15
C PHE A 654 11.31 0.92 -20.08
N ASN A 655 11.73 -0.36 -20.02
CA ASN A 655 12.78 -0.82 -19.14
C ASN A 655 13.83 -1.59 -19.94
N ALA A 656 15.11 -1.35 -19.65
CA ALA A 656 16.21 -2.12 -20.16
C ALA A 656 17.14 -2.55 -19.03
N GLN A 657 17.62 -3.79 -19.08
CA GLN A 657 18.57 -4.34 -18.12
C GLN A 657 19.65 -5.13 -18.85
N TYR A 658 20.91 -4.90 -18.46
CA TYR A 658 22.05 -5.65 -18.96
C TYR A 658 22.90 -6.18 -17.80
N ASP A 659 22.95 -7.51 -17.67
CA ASP A 659 23.68 -8.22 -16.62
C ASP A 659 25.00 -8.76 -17.20
N PHE A 660 26.11 -8.55 -16.51
CA PHE A 660 27.38 -9.11 -16.90
C PHE A 660 28.30 -9.43 -15.69
N LYS A 661 29.26 -10.31 -15.90
CA LYS A 661 30.22 -10.72 -14.88
C LYS A 661 31.62 -10.37 -15.29
N ILE A 662 32.41 -9.80 -14.35
CA ILE A 662 33.84 -9.55 -14.48
C ILE A 662 34.49 -10.23 -13.28
N ALA A 663 35.20 -11.35 -13.51
CA ALA A 663 35.75 -12.19 -12.44
C ALA A 663 34.66 -12.62 -11.43
N LYS A 664 34.76 -12.18 -10.16
CA LYS A 664 33.81 -12.45 -9.09
C LYS A 664 32.72 -11.37 -8.97
N HIS A 665 32.75 -10.33 -9.80
CA HIS A 665 31.84 -9.21 -9.74
C HIS A 665 30.65 -9.46 -10.68
N GLU A 666 29.44 -9.40 -10.16
CA GLU A 666 28.18 -9.37 -10.91
C GLU A 666 27.74 -7.91 -11.02
N VAL A 667 27.50 -7.45 -12.22
CA VAL A 667 27.07 -6.07 -12.48
C VAL A 667 25.79 -6.08 -13.30
N ALA A 668 24.81 -5.28 -12.91
CA ALA A 668 23.60 -5.02 -13.68
C ALA A 668 23.48 -3.52 -13.97
N LEU A 669 23.33 -3.16 -15.23
CA LEU A 669 22.95 -1.82 -15.66
C LEU A 669 21.45 -1.80 -15.93
N LYS A 670 20.74 -0.79 -15.42
CA LYS A 670 19.30 -0.69 -15.47
C LYS A 670 18.89 0.68 -16.01
N LEU A 671 17.92 0.73 -16.89
CA LEU A 671 17.31 1.95 -17.39
C LEU A 671 15.79 1.79 -17.32
N LEU A 672 15.12 2.77 -16.75
CA LEU A 672 13.67 2.90 -16.75
C LEU A 672 13.30 4.25 -17.33
N VAL A 673 12.41 4.27 -18.31
CA VAL A 673 11.79 5.49 -18.85
C VAL A 673 10.29 5.35 -18.64
N ASN A 674 9.75 6.16 -17.74
CA ASN A 674 8.32 6.19 -17.46
C ASN A 674 7.62 7.12 -18.46
N ASN A 675 6.37 6.79 -18.81
CA ASN A 675 5.48 7.62 -19.63
C ASN A 675 6.17 8.13 -20.92
N ILE A 676 6.69 7.23 -21.73
CA ILE A 676 7.49 7.56 -22.94
C ILE A 676 6.76 8.45 -23.95
N PHE A 677 5.42 8.45 -23.93
CA PHE A 677 4.61 9.29 -24.82
C PHE A 677 4.19 10.62 -24.20
N ASN A 678 4.73 10.97 -23.03
CA ASN A 678 4.48 12.23 -22.32
C ASN A 678 2.98 12.52 -22.12
N GLN A 679 2.20 11.49 -21.79
CA GLN A 679 0.78 11.61 -21.50
C GLN A 679 0.56 12.49 -20.26
N LYS A 680 -0.17 13.60 -20.40
CA LYS A 680 -0.61 14.41 -19.27
C LYS A 680 -1.81 13.71 -18.60
N TYR A 681 -1.73 13.41 -17.32
CA TYR A 681 -2.76 12.64 -16.62
C TYR A 681 -2.86 12.97 -15.13
N VAL A 682 -4.00 12.60 -14.55
CA VAL A 682 -4.29 12.66 -13.10
C VAL A 682 -4.87 11.31 -12.70
N ASN A 683 -4.38 10.73 -11.60
CA ASN A 683 -4.84 9.45 -11.08
C ASN A 683 -5.41 9.54 -9.65
N ASN A 684 -5.34 10.71 -9.02
CA ASN A 684 -5.83 11.00 -7.68
C ASN A 684 -6.31 12.45 -7.59
N GLY A 685 -7.18 12.72 -6.61
CA GLY A 685 -7.72 14.05 -6.36
C GLY A 685 -8.77 14.01 -5.26
N TYR A 686 -9.44 15.12 -5.03
CA TYR A 686 -10.56 15.23 -4.09
C TYR A 686 -11.50 16.37 -4.56
N VAL A 687 -12.57 16.60 -3.81
CA VAL A 687 -13.55 17.65 -4.09
C VAL A 687 -13.45 18.72 -3.00
N TYR A 688 -13.12 19.96 -3.39
CA TYR A 688 -13.17 21.16 -2.54
C TYR A 688 -13.58 22.34 -3.40
N ASN A 689 -14.83 22.80 -3.28
CA ASN A 689 -15.42 23.83 -4.16
C ASN A 689 -15.26 23.54 -5.66
N GLY A 690 -15.09 22.25 -6.04
CA GLY A 690 -14.79 21.77 -7.38
C GLY A 690 -13.76 20.65 -7.36
N PRO A 691 -13.35 20.14 -8.54
CA PRO A 691 -12.36 19.10 -8.63
C PRO A 691 -10.96 19.65 -8.32
N VAL A 692 -10.24 18.95 -7.44
CA VAL A 692 -8.85 19.21 -7.08
C VAL A 692 -8.00 17.99 -7.48
N TYR A 693 -6.89 18.24 -8.17
CA TYR A 693 -6.08 17.23 -8.85
C TYR A 693 -4.67 17.12 -8.28
N PHE A 694 -4.18 15.87 -8.14
CA PHE A 694 -2.76 15.60 -7.93
C PHE A 694 -2.08 15.33 -9.27
N SER A 695 -1.30 16.28 -9.76
CA SER A 695 -0.63 16.19 -11.05
C SER A 695 0.44 15.12 -11.06
N GLN A 696 0.54 14.38 -12.16
CA GLN A 696 1.54 13.34 -12.34
C GLN A 696 2.57 13.73 -13.40
N ALA A 697 3.81 13.25 -13.21
CA ALA A 697 4.93 13.55 -14.10
C ALA A 697 4.69 13.03 -15.52
N GLY A 698 5.12 13.83 -16.50
CA GLY A 698 5.28 13.42 -17.88
C GLY A 698 6.44 12.43 -18.06
N THR A 699 7.07 12.42 -19.23
CA THR A 699 8.23 11.56 -19.50
C THR A 699 9.37 11.84 -18.51
N ASN A 700 9.83 10.80 -17.86
CA ASN A 700 10.95 10.86 -16.91
C ASN A 700 11.74 9.55 -16.94
N PHE A 701 12.99 9.59 -16.48
CA PHE A 701 13.88 8.45 -16.56
C PHE A 701 14.65 8.22 -15.25
N MET A 702 15.05 6.96 -15.05
CA MET A 702 15.96 6.51 -14.00
C MET A 702 17.00 5.58 -14.61
N PHE A 703 18.25 5.79 -14.28
CA PHE A 703 19.37 4.90 -14.59
C PHE A 703 19.88 4.30 -13.28
N GLY A 704 20.23 3.01 -13.29
CA GLY A 704 20.75 2.32 -12.11
C GLY A 704 21.89 1.39 -12.44
N ILE A 705 22.73 1.17 -11.42
CA ILE A 705 23.80 0.19 -11.41
C ILE A 705 23.70 -0.65 -10.14
N SER A 706 23.64 -1.97 -10.30
CA SER A 706 23.83 -2.90 -9.20
C SER A 706 25.19 -3.56 -9.34
N TRP A 707 25.90 -3.68 -8.23
CA TRP A 707 27.15 -4.37 -8.17
C TRP A 707 27.13 -5.36 -7.00
N LYS A 708 27.55 -6.60 -7.26
CA LYS A 708 27.66 -7.65 -6.24
C LYS A 708 28.98 -8.38 -6.37
N ILE A 709 29.65 -8.62 -5.25
CA ILE A 709 30.79 -9.51 -5.13
C ILE A 709 30.43 -10.64 -4.16
N GLN A 710 30.85 -11.89 -4.53
CA GLN A 710 30.55 -13.09 -3.75
C GLN A 710 31.80 -14.00 -3.64
#